data_e8b8ec4b64c631571744c284fa5d4639
#
_entry.id   e8b8ec4b64c631571744c284fa5d4639
#
_cell.length_a   1.000
_cell.length_b   1.000
_cell.length_c   1.000
_cell.angle_alpha   90.00
_cell.angle_beta   90.00
_cell.angle_gamma   90.00
#
_symmetry.space_group_name_H-M   'P 1'
#
loop_
_entity.id
_entity.type
_entity.pdbx_description
1 polymer ?
#
loop_
_entity_poly.entity_id
_entity_poly.type
_entity_poly.pdbx_seq_one_letter_code
_entity_poly.pdbx_strand_id
1 'polypeptide(L)'
;MASNSEGKATEIVHPKKRGYYVRYGFNNDFVNLISKLKNKYGEKIFEIHGISDKDLDITQFPKKFYSKSAKAVASVSIDANANVSSKDISQYTYERFKPQQKMNSIYLLYKWVKKLFSKKDAEIAIERIISGDIFVNDLVDIEKSYCFAIDLNNLLADGMDFFDGKNIHIGVPKRSDSFIQQVIQSTAFISNQIMGAIAYPSFFPILDKFYRAEFGEDYISRYETDEFMKYKITNQFQNLIYSFNFPFRGNQCVDLDTEVLTPQGFKKYDELKVGDDIYTWNKGKLNIQKVQKVNISDFVGEMHSYSGRDMSQLVTPNHRVLYQFNNYIANKHAKWDIKQSSELIDRKTPLTIPVAFEDNLTPDYPISDDDLILLTCILTDGCVEVKRGNSDGYERQPRVRITKSDCRSHNLDIEALLNKLNLNYTITNKVSCFEGTGNEKYGTYNMQVYTISTESSKKYIDLLNATKTELPEFFMHLSKRQANLVLDTWSKMDGYQIKKSGHAKLQCDNEVIQDQLQQLALLACVGSKKIARWIGKNKKPTLYVITYSRKVKNLVKKEKVQYNGKVWCPTTEDGVVVFRKNGSVFISGNSSFTNLSVLDKDFMSTLFDGFVFADDGTSPNIDSSVELSKKFFEYFVDINNKEAVYTFPVMTLAVSLDNKNNYNDEGIIDWISEVNHEKSIGNIFQSKPNSFCSCCRLKNELDTVNEINGFGKINSFGASSGLSVGSHRVCGINLPRLAIKEKENPNQLDEIMDSIHKILYAHRMLIKERIELGVLPLYTHGWMHLSRQYSTVGLLGGYEYVKNKGLSILTEEGTNALMKVMKTVESKILGYQKEEKGCIYNIESIPGESQAVKLCDIDKILGYCDSKTKLYSNQYVSLMDECSIYDRMKTQGIFDSVTSGGAIMHCTYKDSVPMTKEQYKAVVKMAKDLHNEYFAINYTYVKCANGHRSIGEKDTCDVCGAPITTRFQRVVGFITCVEAWNPTRRDYEYKRRTSVKADEACK
;
A
#
# COMPACT_ATOMS: atom_id res chain seq x y z
N MET A 1 -28.98 13.86 -48.64
CA MET A 1 -29.87 14.75 -47.87
C MET A 1 -30.00 14.10 -46.48
N ALA A 2 -29.22 14.53 -45.54
CA ALA A 2 -29.33 14.12 -44.16
C ALA A 2 -30.28 15.11 -43.47
N SER A 3 -31.44 14.64 -43.05
CA SER A 3 -32.37 15.43 -42.25
C SER A 3 -31.83 15.58 -40.84
N ASN A 4 -31.40 16.78 -40.49
CA ASN A 4 -31.19 17.21 -39.11
C ASN A 4 -32.52 17.10 -38.36
N SER A 5 -32.70 16.02 -37.62
CA SER A 5 -33.59 16.03 -36.47
C SER A 5 -32.77 16.52 -35.27
N GLU A 6 -32.63 17.83 -35.13
CA GLU A 6 -32.37 18.44 -33.83
C GLU A 6 -33.53 18.03 -32.90
N GLY A 7 -33.32 16.91 -32.20
CA GLY A 7 -34.15 16.62 -31.06
C GLY A 7 -33.99 17.77 -30.07
N LYS A 8 -34.98 18.63 -29.99
CA LYS A 8 -35.12 19.59 -28.90
C LYS A 8 -34.93 18.81 -27.63
N ALA A 9 -33.77 18.99 -27.01
CA ALA A 9 -33.54 18.58 -25.62
C ALA A 9 -34.64 19.31 -24.83
N THR A 10 -35.74 18.65 -24.62
CA THR A 10 -36.79 19.14 -23.76
C THR A 10 -36.10 19.37 -22.41
N GLU A 11 -36.09 20.60 -21.97
CA GLU A 11 -35.67 21.00 -20.63
C GLU A 11 -36.61 20.33 -19.62
N ILE A 12 -36.45 19.02 -19.48
CA ILE A 12 -37.30 18.17 -18.62
C ILE A 12 -37.08 18.54 -17.16
N VAL A 13 -35.99 19.27 -16.86
CA VAL A 13 -35.59 19.54 -15.49
C VAL A 13 -34.91 20.89 -15.32
N HIS A 14 -35.48 21.72 -14.50
CA HIS A 14 -34.80 22.93 -14.05
C HIS A 14 -33.61 22.51 -13.18
N PRO A 15 -32.35 22.93 -13.45
CA PRO A 15 -31.13 22.51 -12.71
C PRO A 15 -31.23 22.70 -11.21
N LYS A 16 -31.92 23.74 -10.75
CA LYS A 16 -32.15 24.03 -9.34
C LYS A 16 -33.10 23.06 -8.63
N LYS A 17 -33.92 22.32 -9.38
CA LYS A 17 -34.93 21.41 -8.81
C LYS A 17 -34.58 19.94 -8.92
N ARG A 18 -33.70 19.51 -9.85
CA ARG A 18 -33.49 18.09 -10.17
C ARG A 18 -32.01 17.65 -10.21
N GLY A 19 -31.04 18.54 -10.06
CA GLY A 19 -29.61 18.21 -9.97
C GLY A 19 -28.92 17.88 -11.29
N TYR A 20 -27.61 17.70 -11.24
CA TYR A 20 -26.70 17.52 -12.39
C TYR A 20 -26.81 16.16 -13.07
N TYR A 21 -27.17 15.11 -12.32
CA TYR A 21 -27.24 13.72 -12.82
C TYR A 21 -28.35 13.50 -13.85
N VAL A 22 -29.27 14.45 -13.99
CA VAL A 22 -30.46 14.37 -14.85
C VAL A 22 -30.17 14.47 -16.34
N ARG A 23 -29.00 14.98 -16.72
CA ARG A 23 -28.74 15.36 -18.14
C ARG A 23 -28.13 14.25 -19.00
N TYR A 24 -27.60 13.14 -18.40
CA TYR A 24 -26.76 12.22 -19.14
C TYR A 24 -27.10 10.76 -18.87
N GLY A 25 -27.75 10.12 -19.82
CA GLY A 25 -27.87 8.68 -19.90
C GLY A 25 -28.98 8.01 -19.05
N PHE A 26 -29.64 8.73 -18.16
CA PHE A 26 -30.74 8.20 -17.35
C PHE A 26 -32.10 8.41 -18.01
N ASN A 27 -32.99 7.40 -17.94
CA ASN A 27 -34.35 7.57 -18.46
C ASN A 27 -35.22 8.42 -17.52
N ASN A 28 -36.30 8.96 -18.02
CA ASN A 28 -37.19 9.86 -17.29
C ASN A 28 -37.83 9.21 -16.06
N ASP A 29 -38.19 7.93 -16.14
CA ASP A 29 -38.75 7.20 -15.00
C ASP A 29 -37.82 7.21 -13.80
N PHE A 30 -36.53 6.91 -14.02
CA PHE A 30 -35.53 6.91 -12.98
C PHE A 30 -35.26 8.33 -12.42
N VAL A 31 -35.16 9.30 -13.31
CA VAL A 31 -34.99 10.72 -12.94
C VAL A 31 -36.15 11.19 -12.03
N ASN A 32 -37.37 10.86 -12.41
CA ASN A 32 -38.57 11.18 -11.63
C ASN A 32 -38.56 10.47 -10.28
N LEU A 33 -38.17 9.19 -10.25
CA LEU A 33 -38.00 8.44 -9.01
C LEU A 33 -36.97 9.12 -8.08
N ILE A 34 -35.79 9.44 -8.56
CA ILE A 34 -34.74 10.10 -7.76
C ILE A 34 -35.22 11.46 -7.23
N SER A 35 -35.91 12.23 -8.07
CA SER A 35 -36.49 13.52 -7.68
C SER A 35 -37.55 13.35 -6.58
N LYS A 36 -38.43 12.34 -6.70
CA LYS A 36 -39.43 11.99 -5.69
C LYS A 36 -38.76 11.60 -4.37
N LEU A 37 -37.75 10.75 -4.43
CA LEU A 37 -37.03 10.30 -3.22
C LEU A 37 -36.28 11.46 -2.56
N LYS A 38 -35.70 12.36 -3.33
CA LYS A 38 -35.02 13.56 -2.85
C LYS A 38 -35.99 14.50 -2.12
N ASN A 39 -37.18 14.69 -2.68
CA ASN A 39 -38.22 15.48 -2.03
C ASN A 39 -38.73 14.79 -0.74
N LYS A 40 -38.79 13.45 -0.70
CA LYS A 40 -39.27 12.69 0.45
C LYS A 40 -38.26 12.64 1.59
N TYR A 41 -36.99 12.38 1.30
CA TYR A 41 -35.95 12.11 2.31
C TYR A 41 -34.96 13.28 2.53
N GLY A 42 -34.97 14.27 1.66
CA GLY A 42 -34.14 15.46 1.75
C GLY A 42 -32.71 15.28 1.22
N GLU A 43 -32.08 16.39 0.84
CA GLU A 43 -30.73 16.44 0.26
C GLU A 43 -29.66 15.82 1.17
N LYS A 44 -29.83 15.97 2.49
CA LYS A 44 -28.83 15.52 3.47
C LYS A 44 -28.61 13.98 3.46
N ILE A 45 -29.68 13.21 3.17
CA ILE A 45 -29.55 11.75 3.00
C ILE A 45 -28.74 11.43 1.74
N PHE A 46 -28.96 12.16 0.65
CA PHE A 46 -28.17 12.01 -0.56
C PHE A 46 -26.71 12.42 -0.36
N GLU A 47 -26.40 13.41 0.51
CA GLU A 47 -25.03 13.74 0.93
C GLU A 47 -24.36 12.57 1.68
N ILE A 48 -25.07 11.88 2.58
CA ILE A 48 -24.56 10.71 3.30
C ILE A 48 -24.24 9.55 2.32
N HIS A 49 -25.09 9.35 1.31
CA HIS A 49 -24.78 8.39 0.25
C HIS A 49 -23.67 8.83 -0.69
N GLY A 50 -23.25 10.10 -0.65
CA GLY A 50 -22.25 10.69 -1.52
C GLY A 50 -22.74 10.87 -2.97
N ILE A 51 -24.02 11.15 -3.17
CA ILE A 51 -24.71 11.34 -4.46
C ILE A 51 -25.58 12.61 -4.47
N SER A 52 -25.32 13.56 -3.60
CA SER A 52 -25.98 14.87 -3.59
C SER A 52 -25.60 15.70 -4.82
N ASP A 53 -26.35 16.77 -5.10
CA ASP A 53 -25.99 17.70 -6.19
C ASP A 53 -24.58 18.27 -6.03
N LYS A 54 -24.15 18.52 -4.77
CA LYS A 54 -22.78 18.97 -4.49
C LYS A 54 -21.73 17.89 -4.75
N ASP A 55 -22.06 16.62 -4.50
CA ASP A 55 -21.16 15.50 -4.78
C ASP A 55 -21.01 15.25 -6.28
N LEU A 56 -22.09 15.40 -7.02
CA LEU A 56 -22.12 15.25 -8.47
C LEU A 56 -21.54 16.46 -9.21
N ASP A 57 -21.44 17.63 -8.54
CA ASP A 57 -20.81 18.81 -9.12
C ASP A 57 -19.28 18.70 -9.09
N ILE A 58 -18.73 18.37 -10.24
CA ILE A 58 -17.29 18.19 -10.43
C ILE A 58 -16.48 19.45 -10.05
N THR A 59 -17.08 20.63 -10.08
CA THR A 59 -16.40 21.90 -9.73
C THR A 59 -16.30 22.13 -8.22
N GLN A 60 -17.20 21.54 -7.44
CA GLN A 60 -17.21 21.62 -5.97
C GLN A 60 -16.35 20.54 -5.33
N PHE A 61 -16.16 19.42 -6.01
CA PHE A 61 -15.41 18.28 -5.50
C PHE A 61 -13.97 18.61 -5.06
N PRO A 62 -13.16 19.43 -5.80
CA PRO A 62 -11.82 19.78 -5.36
C PRO A 62 -11.80 20.47 -4.00
N LYS A 63 -12.73 21.39 -3.73
CA LYS A 63 -12.84 22.08 -2.43
C LYS A 63 -13.16 21.13 -1.30
N LYS A 64 -14.10 20.20 -1.54
CA LYS A 64 -14.49 19.16 -0.60
C LYS A 64 -13.33 18.20 -0.30
N PHE A 65 -12.63 17.74 -1.33
CA PHE A 65 -11.52 16.80 -1.21
C PHE A 65 -10.31 17.38 -0.46
N TYR A 66 -10.06 18.69 -0.62
CA TYR A 66 -8.90 19.37 -0.01
C TYR A 66 -9.21 20.16 1.26
N SER A 67 -10.46 20.26 1.67
CA SER A 67 -10.81 20.96 2.91
C SER A 67 -10.18 20.29 4.13
N LYS A 68 -10.06 21.05 5.25
CA LYS A 68 -9.59 20.49 6.53
C LYS A 68 -10.47 19.32 7.01
N SER A 69 -11.73 19.29 6.61
CA SER A 69 -12.65 18.17 6.78
C SER A 69 -12.42 17.03 5.76
N ALA A 70 -11.44 17.12 4.87
CA ALA A 70 -11.13 16.07 3.92
C ALA A 70 -10.72 14.74 4.61
N LYS A 71 -10.19 14.79 5.84
CA LYS A 71 -10.09 13.58 6.69
C LYS A 71 -11.47 12.97 6.98
N ALA A 72 -12.50 13.79 7.12
CA ALA A 72 -13.87 13.34 7.32
C ALA A 72 -14.56 12.96 5.99
N VAL A 73 -14.19 13.57 4.88
CA VAL A 73 -14.69 13.21 3.54
C VAL A 73 -14.09 11.89 3.06
N ALA A 74 -12.83 11.64 3.37
CA ALA A 74 -12.24 10.31 3.22
C ALA A 74 -13.08 9.23 3.94
N SER A 75 -13.72 9.58 5.05
CA SER A 75 -14.54 8.65 5.85
C SER A 75 -15.93 8.38 5.30
N VAL A 76 -16.46 9.20 4.42
CA VAL A 76 -17.84 9.06 3.89
C VAL A 76 -17.86 8.40 2.51
N SER A 77 -16.82 8.56 1.72
CA SER A 77 -16.73 8.07 0.35
C SER A 77 -15.52 7.18 0.06
N ILE A 78 -14.50 7.17 0.90
CA ILE A 78 -13.33 6.31 0.75
C ILE A 78 -13.57 5.05 1.56
N ASP A 79 -13.45 3.91 0.92
CA ASP A 79 -13.47 2.61 1.57
C ASP A 79 -12.30 2.55 2.57
N ALA A 80 -12.59 2.29 3.85
CA ALA A 80 -11.57 2.13 4.88
C ALA A 80 -10.70 0.88 4.64
N ASN A 81 -11.15 -0.04 3.78
CA ASN A 81 -10.34 -1.17 3.29
C ASN A 81 -9.19 -0.74 2.39
N ALA A 82 -9.24 0.47 1.85
CA ALA A 82 -8.10 0.97 1.11
C ALA A 82 -7.03 1.38 2.13
N ASN A 83 -5.92 0.68 2.17
CA ASN A 83 -4.65 1.17 2.75
C ASN A 83 -4.18 2.44 2.04
N VAL A 84 -5.10 3.24 1.56
CA VAL A 84 -4.86 4.44 0.77
C VAL A 84 -4.82 5.62 1.72
N SER A 85 -3.71 5.77 2.40
CA SER A 85 -3.36 7.02 3.05
C SER A 85 -2.89 8.09 2.06
N SER A 86 -2.75 7.76 0.77
CA SER A 86 -2.28 8.68 -0.26
C SER A 86 -3.45 9.45 -0.86
N LYS A 87 -3.43 10.77 -0.73
CA LYS A 87 -4.30 11.69 -1.46
C LYS A 87 -3.68 11.99 -2.83
N ASP A 88 -3.56 10.96 -3.67
CA ASP A 88 -3.01 11.09 -5.02
C ASP A 88 -4.11 11.31 -6.07
N ILE A 89 -3.74 11.57 -7.34
CA ILE A 89 -4.70 11.87 -8.41
C ILE A 89 -5.51 10.64 -8.83
N SER A 90 -4.95 9.42 -8.78
CA SER A 90 -5.75 8.23 -9.03
C SER A 90 -6.83 8.13 -7.98
N GLN A 91 -6.47 8.35 -6.71
CA GLN A 91 -7.42 8.44 -5.62
C GLN A 91 -8.38 9.62 -5.81
N TYR A 92 -7.87 10.81 -6.13
CA TYR A 92 -8.72 11.97 -6.44
C TYR A 92 -9.65 11.70 -7.62
N THR A 93 -9.14 11.17 -8.72
CA THR A 93 -9.93 10.85 -9.91
C THR A 93 -10.97 9.77 -9.60
N TYR A 94 -10.55 8.70 -8.93
CA TYR A 94 -11.44 7.64 -8.48
C TYR A 94 -12.53 8.19 -7.54
N GLU A 95 -12.15 8.98 -6.53
CA GLU A 95 -13.09 9.61 -5.60
C GLU A 95 -14.01 10.62 -6.30
N ARG A 96 -13.50 11.37 -7.28
CA ARG A 96 -14.27 12.33 -8.06
C ARG A 96 -15.37 11.65 -8.89
N PHE A 97 -15.08 10.47 -9.43
CA PHE A 97 -16.05 9.72 -10.22
C PHE A 97 -16.98 8.85 -9.37
N LYS A 98 -16.64 8.56 -8.12
CA LYS A 98 -17.49 7.73 -7.24
C LYS A 98 -18.94 8.18 -7.18
N PRO A 99 -19.29 9.47 -7.03
CA PRO A 99 -20.68 9.90 -7.01
C PRO A 99 -21.42 9.51 -8.28
N GLN A 100 -20.82 9.76 -9.45
CA GLN A 100 -21.40 9.40 -10.73
C GLN A 100 -21.49 7.89 -10.93
N GLN A 101 -20.45 7.15 -10.56
CA GLN A 101 -20.44 5.68 -10.59
C GLN A 101 -21.54 5.08 -9.70
N LYS A 102 -21.73 5.61 -8.47
CA LYS A 102 -22.84 5.19 -7.60
C LYS A 102 -24.20 5.44 -8.23
N MET A 103 -24.41 6.60 -8.85
CA MET A 103 -25.65 6.88 -9.56
C MET A 103 -25.87 5.92 -10.74
N ASN A 104 -24.81 5.61 -11.49
CA ASN A 104 -24.84 4.61 -12.57
C ASN A 104 -25.19 3.22 -12.01
N SER A 105 -24.60 2.82 -10.88
CA SER A 105 -24.87 1.55 -10.22
C SER A 105 -26.33 1.45 -9.76
N ILE A 106 -26.86 2.50 -9.14
CA ILE A 106 -28.27 2.57 -8.70
C ILE A 106 -29.20 2.47 -9.93
N TYR A 107 -28.85 3.15 -11.04
CA TYR A 107 -29.60 3.11 -12.27
C TYR A 107 -29.57 1.72 -12.93
N LEU A 108 -28.42 1.05 -12.94
CA LEU A 108 -28.32 -0.33 -13.45
C LEU A 108 -29.16 -1.29 -12.62
N LEU A 109 -29.13 -1.18 -11.29
CA LEU A 109 -30.03 -1.97 -10.42
C LEU A 109 -31.49 -1.69 -10.73
N TYR A 110 -31.88 -0.41 -10.82
CA TYR A 110 -33.25 -0.04 -11.21
C TYR A 110 -33.65 -0.68 -12.53
N LYS A 111 -32.80 -0.60 -13.56
CA LYS A 111 -33.07 -1.18 -14.88
C LYS A 111 -33.24 -2.68 -14.84
N TRP A 112 -32.34 -3.37 -14.15
CA TRP A 112 -32.36 -4.83 -14.07
C TRP A 112 -33.50 -5.37 -13.23
N VAL A 113 -33.79 -4.77 -12.06
CA VAL A 113 -34.97 -5.14 -11.27
C VAL A 113 -36.25 -4.88 -12.06
N LYS A 114 -36.34 -3.72 -12.75
CA LYS A 114 -37.50 -3.42 -13.62
C LYS A 114 -37.67 -4.43 -14.76
N LYS A 115 -36.56 -4.89 -15.36
CA LYS A 115 -36.54 -5.85 -16.46
C LYS A 115 -36.98 -7.25 -16.02
N LEU A 116 -36.52 -7.69 -14.87
CA LEU A 116 -36.72 -9.06 -14.38
C LEU A 116 -38.02 -9.23 -13.59
N PHE A 117 -38.46 -8.19 -12.92
CA PHE A 117 -39.67 -8.21 -12.07
C PHE A 117 -40.66 -7.15 -12.54
N SER A 118 -40.72 -6.00 -11.87
CA SER A 118 -41.65 -4.93 -12.27
C SER A 118 -41.04 -3.53 -12.02
N LYS A 119 -41.69 -2.50 -12.60
CA LYS A 119 -41.38 -1.11 -12.30
C LYS A 119 -41.56 -0.78 -10.81
N LYS A 120 -42.68 -1.30 -10.21
CA LYS A 120 -43.00 -1.10 -8.80
C LYS A 120 -41.93 -1.72 -7.90
N ASP A 121 -41.46 -2.91 -8.20
CA ASP A 121 -40.40 -3.58 -7.44
C ASP A 121 -39.06 -2.79 -7.54
N ALA A 122 -38.74 -2.27 -8.74
CA ALA A 122 -37.55 -1.45 -8.92
C ALA A 122 -37.61 -0.15 -8.10
N GLU A 123 -38.76 0.53 -8.10
CA GLU A 123 -38.96 1.75 -7.31
C GLU A 123 -38.82 1.47 -5.81
N ILE A 124 -39.42 0.39 -5.30
CA ILE A 124 -39.32 -0.03 -3.89
C ILE A 124 -37.89 -0.38 -3.53
N ALA A 125 -37.19 -1.15 -4.37
CA ALA A 125 -35.81 -1.54 -4.13
C ALA A 125 -34.89 -0.32 -3.99
N ILE A 126 -34.99 0.63 -4.92
CA ILE A 126 -34.18 1.86 -4.88
C ILE A 126 -34.57 2.74 -3.69
N GLU A 127 -35.85 2.85 -3.38
CA GLU A 127 -36.33 3.60 -2.21
C GLU A 127 -35.73 3.02 -0.92
N ARG A 128 -35.70 1.67 -0.75
CA ARG A 128 -35.13 1.01 0.43
C ARG A 128 -33.62 1.22 0.55
N ILE A 129 -32.90 1.29 -0.59
CA ILE A 129 -31.48 1.64 -0.60
C ILE A 129 -31.28 3.09 -0.15
N ILE A 130 -32.01 4.04 -0.72
CA ILE A 130 -31.88 5.47 -0.40
C ILE A 130 -32.33 5.78 1.03
N SER A 131 -33.44 5.19 1.47
CA SER A 131 -33.91 5.36 2.86
C SER A 131 -32.97 4.74 3.90
N GLY A 132 -32.15 3.73 3.50
CA GLY A 132 -31.25 2.99 4.40
C GLY A 132 -31.92 1.84 5.16
N ASP A 133 -33.05 1.32 4.71
CA ASP A 133 -33.61 0.03 5.18
C ASP A 133 -32.69 -1.12 4.75
N ILE A 134 -32.12 -0.99 3.53
CA ILE A 134 -31.19 -1.90 2.91
C ILE A 134 -29.92 -1.13 2.55
N PHE A 135 -28.78 -1.77 2.60
CA PHE A 135 -27.56 -1.24 2.00
C PHE A 135 -26.92 -2.28 1.08
N VAL A 136 -26.29 -1.81 0.01
CA VAL A 136 -25.53 -2.63 -0.93
C VAL A 136 -24.05 -2.31 -0.73
N ASN A 137 -23.23 -3.31 -0.41
CA ASN A 137 -21.79 -3.11 -0.24
C ASN A 137 -21.16 -2.72 -1.58
N ASP A 138 -20.17 -1.81 -1.52
CA ASP A 138 -19.40 -1.35 -2.68
C ASP A 138 -20.27 -0.94 -3.89
N LEU A 139 -21.32 -0.17 -3.60
CA LEU A 139 -22.24 0.37 -4.60
C LEU A 139 -21.56 1.35 -5.61
N VAL A 140 -20.27 1.59 -5.46
CA VAL A 140 -19.50 2.44 -6.38
C VAL A 140 -19.37 1.78 -7.75
N ASP A 141 -19.12 0.48 -7.79
CA ASP A 141 -18.97 -0.26 -9.05
C ASP A 141 -19.67 -1.62 -8.94
N ILE A 142 -20.90 -1.65 -9.46
CA ILE A 142 -21.75 -2.84 -9.42
C ILE A 142 -21.42 -3.85 -10.52
N GLU A 143 -20.60 -3.48 -11.50
CA GLU A 143 -20.22 -4.34 -12.62
C GLU A 143 -19.05 -5.27 -12.27
N LYS A 144 -18.45 -5.10 -11.07
CA LYS A 144 -17.41 -5.99 -10.49
C LYS A 144 -17.99 -6.82 -9.38
N SER A 145 -17.49 -8.03 -9.25
CA SER A 145 -17.83 -8.90 -8.13
C SER A 145 -17.13 -8.49 -6.83
N TYR A 146 -17.53 -9.09 -5.68
CA TYR A 146 -17.10 -8.63 -4.37
C TYR A 146 -15.79 -9.29 -3.90
N CYS A 147 -15.83 -10.37 -3.12
CA CYS A 147 -14.66 -11.03 -2.55
C CYS A 147 -14.51 -12.46 -3.08
N PHE A 148 -13.27 -12.92 -3.31
CA PHE A 148 -13.00 -14.23 -3.87
C PHE A 148 -11.82 -14.94 -3.25
N ALA A 149 -11.94 -16.28 -3.15
CA ALA A 149 -10.83 -17.20 -3.18
C ALA A 149 -10.53 -17.59 -4.63
N ILE A 150 -9.28 -17.62 -5.01
CA ILE A 150 -8.81 -17.99 -6.36
C ILE A 150 -7.85 -19.16 -6.24
N ASP A 151 -8.11 -20.20 -7.02
CA ASP A 151 -7.22 -21.33 -7.13
C ASP A 151 -6.04 -21.00 -8.06
N LEU A 152 -4.84 -21.04 -7.51
CA LEU A 152 -3.61 -20.78 -8.25
C LEU A 152 -3.19 -21.96 -9.15
N ASN A 153 -3.92 -23.09 -9.13
CA ASN A 153 -3.70 -24.20 -10.08
C ASN A 153 -3.91 -23.75 -11.53
N ASN A 154 -4.69 -22.68 -11.74
CA ASN A 154 -4.82 -22.04 -13.06
C ASN A 154 -3.49 -21.50 -13.59
N LEU A 155 -2.55 -21.07 -12.72
CA LEU A 155 -1.21 -20.67 -13.13
C LEU A 155 -0.38 -21.86 -13.63
N LEU A 156 -0.64 -23.07 -13.11
CA LEU A 156 0.02 -24.30 -13.54
C LEU A 156 -0.60 -24.86 -14.83
N ALA A 157 -1.86 -24.53 -15.12
CA ALA A 157 -2.52 -24.93 -16.36
C ALA A 157 -2.04 -24.09 -17.56
N ASP A 158 -2.23 -22.77 -17.46
CA ASP A 158 -2.15 -21.87 -18.61
C ASP A 158 -1.21 -20.67 -18.38
N GLY A 159 -0.57 -20.60 -17.22
CA GLY A 159 0.22 -19.42 -16.84
C GLY A 159 -0.67 -18.18 -16.65
N MET A 160 -0.29 -17.07 -17.25
CA MET A 160 -1.05 -15.80 -17.15
C MET A 160 -1.61 -15.36 -18.51
N ASP A 161 -2.22 -16.27 -19.26
CA ASP A 161 -2.72 -16.05 -20.62
C ASP A 161 -4.02 -15.21 -20.71
N PHE A 162 -4.60 -14.79 -19.56
CA PHE A 162 -5.73 -13.87 -19.56
C PHE A 162 -5.39 -12.42 -19.95
N PHE A 163 -4.12 -12.12 -20.19
CA PHE A 163 -3.73 -10.90 -20.89
C PHE A 163 -3.90 -11.14 -22.40
N ASP A 164 -5.12 -10.89 -22.92
CA ASP A 164 -5.44 -11.05 -24.34
C ASP A 164 -4.73 -10.00 -25.20
N GLY A 165 -3.42 -10.14 -25.27
CA GLY A 165 -2.62 -9.45 -26.26
C GLY A 165 -1.88 -10.51 -27.06
N LYS A 166 -2.25 -10.72 -28.30
CA LYS A 166 -1.69 -11.70 -29.26
C LYS A 166 -0.15 -11.78 -29.30
N ASN A 167 0.54 -10.98 -28.50
CA ASN A 167 2.00 -10.86 -28.46
C ASN A 167 2.63 -11.06 -27.07
N ILE A 168 1.86 -11.35 -26.01
CA ILE A 168 2.40 -11.55 -24.68
C ILE A 168 1.89 -12.89 -24.14
N HIS A 169 2.75 -13.88 -24.13
CA HIS A 169 2.53 -15.16 -23.50
C HIS A 169 3.40 -15.27 -22.25
N ILE A 170 2.76 -15.33 -21.07
CA ILE A 170 3.43 -15.60 -19.80
C ILE A 170 3.11 -17.04 -19.42
N GLY A 171 3.98 -17.95 -19.84
CA GLY A 171 3.77 -19.39 -19.67
C GLY A 171 3.79 -19.86 -18.21
N VAL A 172 3.53 -21.14 -18.03
CA VAL A 172 3.49 -21.83 -16.73
C VAL A 172 4.79 -21.62 -15.95
N PRO A 173 4.74 -21.30 -14.64
CA PRO A 173 5.92 -21.14 -13.81
C PRO A 173 6.66 -22.48 -13.66
N LYS A 174 8.00 -22.47 -13.75
CA LYS A 174 8.83 -23.67 -13.66
C LYS A 174 9.64 -23.76 -12.37
N ARG A 175 9.60 -22.72 -11.54
CA ARG A 175 10.38 -22.60 -10.30
C ARG A 175 9.60 -21.78 -9.26
N SER A 176 9.96 -21.94 -7.99
CA SER A 176 9.34 -21.22 -6.87
C SER A 176 9.37 -19.70 -7.02
N ASP A 177 10.50 -19.14 -7.50
CA ASP A 177 10.65 -17.70 -7.72
C ASP A 177 9.72 -17.18 -8.82
N SER A 178 9.58 -17.90 -9.93
CA SER A 178 8.67 -17.55 -11.02
C SER A 178 7.20 -17.73 -10.61
N PHE A 179 6.87 -18.75 -9.83
CA PHE A 179 5.53 -18.93 -9.27
C PHE A 179 5.15 -17.76 -8.36
N ILE A 180 5.98 -17.43 -7.37
CA ILE A 180 5.73 -16.29 -6.48
C ILE A 180 5.58 -14.98 -7.26
N GLN A 181 6.43 -14.77 -8.29
CA GLN A 181 6.33 -13.59 -9.14
C GLN A 181 5.02 -13.55 -9.93
N GLN A 182 4.54 -14.68 -10.46
CA GLN A 182 3.24 -14.75 -11.14
C GLN A 182 2.07 -14.55 -10.18
N VAL A 183 2.14 -15.08 -8.94
CA VAL A 183 1.15 -14.79 -7.89
C VAL A 183 1.07 -13.28 -7.60
N ILE A 184 2.21 -12.60 -7.47
CA ILE A 184 2.25 -11.16 -7.26
C ILE A 184 1.64 -10.40 -8.45
N GLN A 185 1.99 -10.76 -9.69
CA GLN A 185 1.50 -10.11 -10.90
C GLN A 185 0.01 -10.36 -11.12
N SER A 186 -0.46 -11.61 -10.93
CA SER A 186 -1.88 -11.92 -11.01
C SER A 186 -2.68 -11.19 -9.94
N THR A 187 -2.15 -11.06 -8.72
CA THR A 187 -2.77 -10.26 -7.66
C THR A 187 -2.97 -8.81 -8.09
N ALA A 188 -1.97 -8.21 -8.73
CA ALA A 188 -2.06 -6.85 -9.26
C ALA A 188 -3.18 -6.71 -10.30
N PHE A 189 -3.30 -7.66 -11.21
CA PHE A 189 -4.37 -7.68 -12.21
C PHE A 189 -5.75 -7.91 -11.57
N ILE A 190 -5.89 -8.98 -10.76
CA ILE A 190 -7.15 -9.37 -10.12
C ILE A 190 -7.69 -8.26 -9.22
N SER A 191 -6.83 -7.56 -8.48
CA SER A 191 -7.23 -6.45 -7.60
C SER A 191 -7.94 -5.30 -8.33
N ASN A 192 -7.78 -5.19 -9.64
CA ASN A 192 -8.49 -4.23 -10.48
C ASN A 192 -9.80 -4.79 -11.05
N GLN A 193 -10.04 -6.11 -10.99
CA GLN A 193 -11.22 -6.79 -11.53
C GLN A 193 -12.31 -7.03 -10.47
N ILE A 194 -11.96 -6.95 -9.18
CA ILE A 194 -12.88 -7.17 -8.06
C ILE A 194 -12.87 -5.99 -7.08
N MET A 195 -13.89 -5.91 -6.22
CA MET A 195 -14.03 -4.80 -5.27
C MET A 195 -13.39 -5.06 -3.92
N GLY A 196 -13.38 -6.30 -3.46
CA GLY A 196 -12.96 -6.72 -2.12
C GLY A 196 -11.60 -7.44 -2.08
N ALA A 197 -11.48 -8.40 -1.16
CA ALA A 197 -10.27 -9.16 -0.89
C ALA A 197 -10.09 -10.36 -1.82
N ILE A 198 -8.81 -10.77 -1.99
CA ILE A 198 -8.38 -11.96 -2.71
C ILE A 198 -7.77 -12.95 -1.71
N ALA A 199 -8.19 -14.21 -1.73
CA ALA A 199 -7.57 -15.30 -1.00
C ALA A 199 -6.98 -16.34 -1.95
N TYR A 200 -5.91 -17.01 -1.53
CA TYR A 200 -5.23 -18.03 -2.30
C TYR A 200 -5.12 -19.35 -1.50
N PRO A 201 -6.18 -20.18 -1.48
CA PRO A 201 -6.19 -21.43 -0.68
C PRO A 201 -5.15 -22.43 -1.13
N SER A 202 -4.84 -22.53 -2.44
CA SER A 202 -3.86 -23.45 -3.02
C SER A 202 -2.41 -22.94 -3.02
N PHE A 203 -2.13 -21.79 -2.37
CA PHE A 203 -0.80 -21.19 -2.41
C PHE A 203 0.30 -22.10 -1.82
N PHE A 204 0.13 -22.62 -0.61
CA PHE A 204 1.14 -23.42 0.06
C PHE A 204 1.34 -24.80 -0.58
N PRO A 205 0.30 -25.56 -0.98
CA PRO A 205 0.49 -26.82 -1.70
C PRO A 205 1.28 -26.66 -3.00
N ILE A 206 1.03 -25.62 -3.77
CA ILE A 206 1.76 -25.36 -5.02
C ILE A 206 3.19 -24.89 -4.73
N LEU A 207 3.40 -24.05 -3.76
CA LEU A 207 4.74 -23.59 -3.37
C LEU A 207 5.59 -24.76 -2.84
N ASP A 208 5.00 -25.65 -2.05
CA ASP A 208 5.62 -26.88 -1.56
C ASP A 208 6.09 -27.79 -2.70
N LYS A 209 5.25 -27.98 -3.74
CA LYS A 209 5.65 -28.70 -4.96
C LYS A 209 6.95 -28.16 -5.54
N PHE A 210 7.06 -26.84 -5.69
CA PHE A 210 8.28 -26.22 -6.24
C PHE A 210 9.47 -26.38 -5.30
N TYR A 211 9.29 -26.25 -3.99
CA TYR A 211 10.39 -26.41 -3.04
C TYR A 211 10.88 -27.86 -2.96
N ARG A 212 9.99 -28.86 -3.03
CA ARG A 212 10.39 -30.26 -3.13
C ARG A 212 11.19 -30.54 -4.41
N ALA A 213 10.77 -29.98 -5.53
CA ALA A 213 11.50 -30.09 -6.79
C ALA A 213 12.87 -29.37 -6.77
N GLU A 214 13.01 -28.24 -6.08
CA GLU A 214 14.24 -27.45 -6.05
C GLU A 214 15.24 -27.90 -4.98
N PHE A 215 14.75 -28.35 -3.82
CA PHE A 215 15.58 -28.63 -2.63
C PHE A 215 15.53 -30.10 -2.17
N GLY A 216 14.68 -30.93 -2.77
CA GLY A 216 14.46 -32.35 -2.40
C GLY A 216 13.27 -32.54 -1.47
N GLU A 217 12.76 -33.78 -1.43
CA GLU A 217 11.57 -34.14 -0.65
C GLU A 217 11.72 -33.92 0.87
N ASP A 218 12.95 -33.91 1.36
CA ASP A 218 13.32 -33.73 2.76
C ASP A 218 13.60 -32.28 3.17
N TYR A 219 13.29 -31.29 2.33
CA TYR A 219 13.67 -29.90 2.57
C TYR A 219 13.11 -29.31 3.87
N ILE A 220 11.90 -29.74 4.28
CA ILE A 220 11.30 -29.27 5.55
C ILE A 220 12.13 -29.72 6.77
N SER A 221 12.60 -30.96 6.78
CA SER A 221 13.42 -31.49 7.89
C SER A 221 14.79 -30.81 7.97
N ARG A 222 15.32 -30.37 6.82
CA ARG A 222 16.59 -29.63 6.72
C ARG A 222 16.45 -28.11 6.88
N TYR A 223 15.23 -27.59 6.95
CA TYR A 223 15.00 -26.13 6.96
C TYR A 223 15.79 -25.38 8.04
N GLU A 224 15.91 -25.96 9.24
CA GLU A 224 16.64 -25.28 10.34
C GLU A 224 18.17 -25.49 10.29
N THR A 225 18.66 -26.46 9.54
CA THR A 225 20.09 -26.82 9.46
C THR A 225 20.78 -26.40 8.18
N ASP A 226 20.05 -26.21 7.07
CA ASP A 226 20.57 -25.72 5.80
C ASP A 226 20.38 -24.21 5.66
N GLU A 227 21.36 -23.47 6.12
CA GLU A 227 21.35 -21.99 6.13
C GLU A 227 21.14 -21.38 4.72
N PHE A 228 21.68 -21.98 3.67
CA PHE A 228 21.53 -21.48 2.31
C PHE A 228 20.11 -21.66 1.78
N MET A 229 19.52 -22.83 1.98
CA MET A 229 18.15 -23.11 1.63
C MET A 229 17.18 -22.24 2.44
N LYS A 230 17.36 -22.18 3.76
CA LYS A 230 16.59 -21.30 4.66
C LYS A 230 16.62 -19.86 4.21
N TYR A 231 17.81 -19.33 3.89
CA TYR A 231 17.96 -17.97 3.34
C TYR A 231 17.17 -17.77 2.05
N LYS A 232 17.23 -18.72 1.10
CA LYS A 232 16.47 -18.62 -0.15
C LYS A 232 14.95 -18.61 0.09
N ILE A 233 14.44 -19.51 0.90
CA ILE A 233 13.02 -19.63 1.23
C ILE A 233 12.54 -18.37 1.96
N THR A 234 13.25 -17.93 2.98
CA THR A 234 12.87 -16.72 3.74
C THR A 234 12.92 -15.44 2.91
N ASN A 235 13.87 -15.33 1.98
CA ASN A 235 13.93 -14.21 1.03
C ASN A 235 12.71 -14.20 0.08
N GLN A 236 12.21 -15.36 -0.33
CA GLN A 236 10.99 -15.46 -1.13
C GLN A 236 9.73 -15.12 -0.31
N PHE A 237 9.68 -15.53 0.96
CA PHE A 237 8.62 -15.12 1.89
C PHE A 237 8.60 -13.61 2.08
N GLN A 238 9.77 -13.01 2.30
CA GLN A 238 9.92 -11.57 2.43
C GLN A 238 9.44 -10.84 1.18
N ASN A 239 9.84 -11.29 0.00
CA ASN A 239 9.40 -10.70 -1.27
C ASN A 239 7.87 -10.74 -1.42
N LEU A 240 7.23 -11.85 -1.06
CA LEU A 240 5.77 -11.97 -1.10
C LEU A 240 5.08 -11.00 -0.12
N ILE A 241 5.54 -10.98 1.15
CA ILE A 241 4.99 -10.11 2.19
C ILE A 241 5.14 -8.64 1.77
N TYR A 242 6.33 -8.23 1.34
CA TYR A 242 6.57 -6.87 0.90
C TYR A 242 5.72 -6.49 -0.31
N SER A 243 5.59 -7.40 -1.28
CA SER A 243 4.76 -7.18 -2.47
C SER A 243 3.28 -7.06 -2.12
N PHE A 244 2.77 -7.85 -1.19
CA PHE A 244 1.38 -7.75 -0.74
C PHE A 244 1.09 -6.49 0.08
N ASN A 245 2.09 -5.88 0.71
CA ASN A 245 1.97 -4.57 1.34
C ASN A 245 2.25 -3.40 0.37
N PHE A 246 2.38 -3.70 -0.93
CA PHE A 246 2.58 -2.76 -2.00
C PHE A 246 1.26 -2.38 -2.71
N PRO A 247 0.96 -1.11 -3.11
CA PRO A 247 -0.26 -0.77 -3.84
C PRO A 247 -0.26 -1.26 -5.28
N PHE A 248 -0.95 -2.36 -5.57
CA PHE A 248 -1.15 -2.82 -6.93
C PHE A 248 -2.17 -2.00 -7.74
N ARG A 249 -2.88 -1.08 -7.13
CA ARG A 249 -3.84 -0.22 -7.82
C ARG A 249 -3.18 1.07 -8.30
N GLY A 250 -2.45 1.00 -9.41
CA GLY A 250 -1.82 2.13 -10.10
C GLY A 250 -0.30 2.02 -10.25
N ASN A 251 0.23 2.08 -11.50
CA ASN A 251 1.66 2.03 -11.80
C ASN A 251 2.32 3.38 -11.50
N GLN A 252 3.33 3.41 -10.65
CA GLN A 252 4.07 4.62 -10.24
C GLN A 252 5.53 4.49 -10.67
N CYS A 253 5.88 5.03 -11.85
CA CYS A 253 7.19 4.82 -12.45
C CYS A 253 7.82 6.12 -12.96
N VAL A 254 9.15 6.10 -13.12
CA VAL A 254 9.98 7.09 -13.82
C VAL A 254 10.45 6.51 -15.16
N ASP A 255 10.94 7.33 -16.08
CA ASP A 255 11.49 6.87 -17.35
C ASP A 255 12.89 6.23 -17.19
N LEU A 256 13.35 5.46 -18.19
CA LEU A 256 14.61 4.69 -18.13
C LEU A 256 15.87 5.53 -18.02
N ASP A 257 15.83 6.82 -18.46
CA ASP A 257 16.98 7.72 -18.36
C ASP A 257 17.17 8.30 -16.95
N THR A 258 16.22 8.04 -16.06
CA THR A 258 16.29 8.43 -14.65
C THR A 258 17.17 7.44 -13.89
N GLU A 259 18.14 7.97 -13.12
CA GLU A 259 19.08 7.21 -12.28
C GLU A 259 18.67 7.31 -10.81
N VAL A 260 19.04 6.33 -9.99
CA VAL A 260 18.86 6.31 -8.53
C VAL A 260 20.21 6.50 -7.83
N LEU A 261 20.22 7.19 -6.69
CA LEU A 261 21.45 7.38 -5.92
C LEU A 261 21.68 6.23 -4.94
N THR A 262 22.87 5.60 -5.05
CA THR A 262 23.41 4.60 -4.12
C THR A 262 24.61 5.17 -3.36
N PRO A 263 25.08 4.56 -2.26
CA PRO A 263 26.35 4.94 -1.63
C PRO A 263 27.56 4.87 -2.57
N GLN A 264 27.51 4.01 -3.59
CA GLN A 264 28.57 3.84 -4.60
C GLN A 264 28.40 4.78 -5.81
N GLY A 265 27.43 5.68 -5.80
CA GLY A 265 27.14 6.63 -6.89
C GLY A 265 25.77 6.40 -7.55
N PHE A 266 25.54 7.12 -8.65
CA PHE A 266 24.28 7.00 -9.40
C PHE A 266 24.26 5.76 -10.26
N LYS A 267 23.20 4.97 -10.20
CA LYS A 267 22.96 3.77 -10.99
C LYS A 267 21.69 3.89 -11.84
N LYS A 268 21.70 3.32 -13.03
CA LYS A 268 20.54 3.13 -13.89
C LYS A 268 19.76 1.89 -13.47
N TYR A 269 18.57 1.73 -14.05
CA TYR A 269 17.63 0.63 -13.75
C TYR A 269 18.22 -0.77 -13.99
N ASP A 270 19.15 -0.91 -14.94
CA ASP A 270 19.83 -2.17 -15.31
C ASP A 270 21.10 -2.45 -14.51
N GLU A 271 21.62 -1.44 -13.81
CA GLU A 271 22.78 -1.53 -12.92
C GLU A 271 22.38 -1.76 -11.45
N LEU A 272 21.12 -1.39 -11.08
CA LEU A 272 20.60 -1.50 -9.72
C LEU A 272 20.08 -2.92 -9.45
N LYS A 273 20.51 -3.50 -8.32
CA LYS A 273 20.10 -4.85 -7.89
C LYS A 273 19.30 -4.80 -6.60
N VAL A 274 18.45 -5.81 -6.40
CA VAL A 274 17.82 -6.05 -5.10
C VAL A 274 18.88 -6.29 -4.05
N GLY A 275 18.77 -5.62 -2.91
CA GLY A 275 19.75 -5.64 -1.83
C GLY A 275 20.79 -4.52 -1.87
N ASP A 276 20.89 -3.77 -2.98
CA ASP A 276 21.72 -2.55 -3.03
C ASP A 276 21.16 -1.50 -2.05
N ASP A 277 22.07 -0.77 -1.40
CA ASP A 277 21.69 0.38 -0.58
C ASP A 277 21.42 1.60 -1.46
N ILE A 278 20.30 2.32 -1.20
CA ILE A 278 19.99 3.58 -1.88
C ILE A 278 19.58 4.67 -0.89
N TYR A 279 19.79 5.92 -1.30
CA TYR A 279 19.40 7.06 -0.49
C TYR A 279 17.90 7.29 -0.56
N THR A 280 17.27 7.43 0.60
CA THR A 280 15.84 7.68 0.78
C THR A 280 15.58 8.93 1.62
N TRP A 281 14.36 9.45 1.52
CA TRP A 281 13.91 10.61 2.27
C TRP A 281 12.95 10.18 3.39
N ASN A 282 13.28 10.49 4.64
CA ASN A 282 12.40 10.33 5.79
C ASN A 282 12.13 11.69 6.45
N LYS A 283 10.96 12.30 6.18
CA LYS A 283 10.50 13.58 6.77
C LYS A 283 11.54 14.71 6.69
N GLY A 284 12.23 14.85 5.58
CA GLY A 284 13.25 15.89 5.37
C GLY A 284 14.68 15.43 5.64
N LYS A 285 14.88 14.29 6.29
CA LYS A 285 16.19 13.78 6.68
C LYS A 285 16.69 12.74 5.70
N LEU A 286 18.01 12.70 5.50
CA LEU A 286 18.69 11.66 4.76
C LEU A 286 18.58 10.33 5.50
N ASN A 287 18.22 9.28 4.77
CA ASN A 287 18.22 7.89 5.22
C ASN A 287 18.80 6.99 4.12
N ILE A 288 19.28 5.80 4.47
CA ILE A 288 19.76 4.79 3.53
C ILE A 288 18.96 3.51 3.77
N GLN A 289 18.45 2.92 2.69
CA GLN A 289 17.67 1.69 2.75
C GLN A 289 18.01 0.74 1.61
N LYS A 290 17.78 -0.55 1.84
CA LYS A 290 17.99 -1.58 0.81
C LYS A 290 16.88 -1.54 -0.24
N VAL A 291 17.28 -1.72 -1.50
CA VAL A 291 16.36 -1.94 -2.60
C VAL A 291 15.67 -3.28 -2.42
N GLN A 292 14.37 -3.25 -2.23
CA GLN A 292 13.55 -4.44 -2.06
C GLN A 292 13.16 -5.04 -3.43
N LYS A 293 12.96 -4.19 -4.43
CA LYS A 293 12.59 -4.59 -5.79
C LYS A 293 12.91 -3.49 -6.80
N VAL A 294 13.24 -3.90 -8.03
CA VAL A 294 13.33 -3.01 -9.21
C VAL A 294 12.20 -3.39 -10.16
N ASN A 295 11.22 -2.50 -10.33
CA ASN A 295 10.09 -2.71 -11.22
C ASN A 295 10.35 -2.04 -12.56
N ILE A 296 10.14 -2.76 -13.66
CA ILE A 296 10.25 -2.25 -15.03
C ILE A 296 9.00 -2.67 -15.79
N SER A 297 8.37 -1.73 -16.51
CA SER A 297 7.18 -2.03 -17.32
C SER A 297 7.14 -1.20 -18.58
N ASP A 298 6.47 -1.70 -19.62
CA ASP A 298 6.20 -0.93 -20.82
C ASP A 298 5.12 0.11 -20.52
N PHE A 299 5.28 1.31 -21.07
CA PHE A 299 4.33 2.41 -20.91
C PHE A 299 4.15 3.16 -22.22
N VAL A 300 2.89 3.29 -22.64
CA VAL A 300 2.49 4.09 -23.80
C VAL A 300 1.42 5.07 -23.35
N GLY A 301 1.70 6.36 -23.43
CA GLY A 301 0.76 7.38 -23.02
C GLY A 301 1.41 8.69 -22.62
N GLU A 302 0.63 9.57 -22.00
CA GLU A 302 1.09 10.86 -21.51
C GLU A 302 1.92 10.67 -20.23
N MET A 303 3.18 11.13 -20.22
CA MET A 303 4.01 11.33 -19.03
C MET A 303 4.08 12.80 -18.64
N HIS A 304 4.39 13.06 -17.40
CA HIS A 304 4.43 14.40 -16.83
C HIS A 304 5.87 14.85 -16.58
N SER A 305 6.25 15.93 -17.20
CA SER A 305 7.57 16.57 -17.03
C SER A 305 7.46 17.73 -16.04
N TYR A 306 8.35 17.70 -15.04
CA TYR A 306 8.56 18.81 -14.12
C TYR A 306 9.99 19.28 -14.32
N SER A 307 10.16 20.50 -14.80
CA SER A 307 11.46 21.06 -15.12
C SER A 307 11.66 22.42 -14.45
N GLY A 308 12.87 22.68 -14.01
CA GLY A 308 13.28 23.95 -13.42
C GLY A 308 14.72 24.25 -13.79
N ARG A 309 15.27 25.33 -13.24
CA ARG A 309 16.67 25.68 -13.50
C ARG A 309 17.62 24.54 -13.10
N ASP A 310 17.41 23.96 -11.94
CA ASP A 310 18.28 22.96 -11.35
C ASP A 310 17.52 21.66 -11.02
N MET A 311 16.41 21.37 -11.73
CA MET A 311 15.55 20.22 -11.49
C MET A 311 14.92 19.71 -12.79
N SER A 312 14.88 18.39 -12.97
CA SER A 312 14.21 17.71 -14.08
C SER A 312 13.71 16.35 -13.62
N GLN A 313 12.43 16.05 -13.85
CA GLN A 313 11.88 14.71 -13.71
C GLN A 313 10.85 14.44 -14.81
N LEU A 314 10.77 13.20 -15.26
CA LEU A 314 9.74 12.70 -16.18
C LEU A 314 9.12 11.45 -15.55
N VAL A 315 7.83 11.53 -15.25
CA VAL A 315 7.15 10.53 -14.42
C VAL A 315 5.80 10.16 -15.03
N THR A 316 5.34 8.94 -14.75
CA THR A 316 3.99 8.52 -15.12
C THR A 316 2.95 9.40 -14.41
N PRO A 317 1.72 9.55 -14.95
CA PRO A 317 0.68 10.40 -14.37
C PRO A 317 0.36 10.07 -12.91
N ASN A 318 0.46 8.82 -12.53
CA ASN A 318 0.19 8.30 -11.19
C ASN A 318 1.43 8.29 -10.27
N HIS A 319 2.60 8.72 -10.75
CA HIS A 319 3.82 8.80 -9.94
C HIS A 319 3.69 9.80 -8.79
N ARG A 320 4.12 9.43 -7.59
CA ARG A 320 4.02 10.24 -6.36
C ARG A 320 5.12 11.29 -6.31
N VAL A 321 4.76 12.55 -6.53
CA VAL A 321 5.68 13.68 -6.48
C VAL A 321 5.66 14.30 -5.08
N LEU A 322 6.82 14.41 -4.46
CA LEU A 322 7.03 15.15 -3.21
C LEU A 322 7.13 16.64 -3.53
N TYR A 323 6.27 17.49 -2.94
CA TYR A 323 6.17 18.91 -3.32
C TYR A 323 5.74 19.82 -2.16
N GLN A 324 5.90 21.13 -2.38
CA GLN A 324 5.26 22.21 -1.61
C GLN A 324 4.65 23.24 -2.56
N PHE A 325 3.50 23.81 -2.22
CA PHE A 325 3.00 24.98 -2.94
C PHE A 325 3.77 26.23 -2.55
N ASN A 326 4.14 27.03 -3.55
CA ASN A 326 4.81 28.30 -3.34
C ASN A 326 3.79 29.42 -3.14
N ASN A 327 3.21 29.54 -1.94
CA ASN A 327 2.36 30.66 -1.58
C ASN A 327 3.20 31.76 -0.92
N TYR A 328 3.56 32.77 -1.67
CA TYR A 328 4.41 33.90 -1.23
C TYR A 328 3.83 34.72 -0.07
N ILE A 329 2.53 34.62 0.23
CA ILE A 329 1.84 35.54 1.13
C ILE A 329 1.41 34.89 2.47
N ALA A 330 1.29 33.59 2.58
CA ALA A 330 0.55 32.98 3.68
C ALA A 330 1.30 32.01 4.61
N ASN A 331 2.50 31.48 4.31
CA ASN A 331 3.06 30.47 5.22
C ASN A 331 4.58 30.35 5.22
N LYS A 332 5.20 30.83 6.29
CA LYS A 332 6.60 30.51 6.66
C LYS A 332 6.86 29.04 7.02
N HIS A 333 5.80 28.23 7.12
CA HIS A 333 5.83 26.82 7.56
C HIS A 333 5.04 25.88 6.66
N ALA A 334 5.10 26.02 5.35
CA ALA A 334 4.53 25.03 4.44
C ALA A 334 5.21 23.67 4.65
N LYS A 335 4.43 22.64 4.98
CA LYS A 335 4.94 21.25 5.12
C LYS A 335 5.07 20.60 3.75
N TRP A 336 6.02 19.70 3.62
CA TRP A 336 6.11 18.81 2.47
C TRP A 336 4.87 17.90 2.41
N ASP A 337 4.34 17.73 1.22
CA ASP A 337 3.19 16.88 0.92
C ASP A 337 3.53 16.02 -0.30
N ILE A 338 2.90 14.85 -0.43
CA ILE A 338 3.12 13.92 -1.54
C ILE A 338 1.82 13.77 -2.31
N LYS A 339 1.87 13.95 -3.65
CA LYS A 339 0.73 13.76 -4.55
C LYS A 339 1.12 13.13 -5.85
N GLN A 340 0.13 12.48 -6.52
CA GLN A 340 0.36 12.00 -7.87
C GLN A 340 0.60 13.14 -8.85
N SER A 341 1.44 12.86 -9.82
CA SER A 341 1.83 13.82 -10.85
C SER A 341 0.62 14.40 -11.59
N SER A 342 -0.36 13.58 -11.92
CA SER A 342 -1.60 14.01 -12.57
C SER A 342 -2.44 14.99 -11.74
N GLU A 343 -2.29 15.03 -10.41
CA GLU A 343 -2.91 16.06 -9.56
C GLU A 343 -2.21 17.42 -9.62
N LEU A 344 -0.96 17.42 -10.01
CA LEU A 344 -0.09 18.59 -9.94
C LEU A 344 0.12 19.25 -11.29
N ILE A 345 0.07 18.47 -12.38
CA ILE A 345 0.47 18.93 -13.72
C ILE A 345 -0.38 20.10 -14.23
N ASP A 346 -1.70 20.03 -14.08
CA ASP A 346 -2.64 21.03 -14.59
C ASP A 346 -2.93 22.18 -13.61
N ARG A 347 -2.34 22.15 -12.41
CA ARG A 347 -2.56 23.21 -11.42
C ARG A 347 -1.86 24.50 -11.83
N LYS A 348 -2.56 25.62 -11.78
CA LYS A 348 -1.97 26.96 -12.02
C LYS A 348 -1.05 27.42 -10.87
N THR A 349 -1.24 26.91 -9.65
CA THR A 349 -0.41 27.29 -8.49
C THR A 349 1.02 26.82 -8.69
N PRO A 350 2.01 27.71 -8.58
CA PRO A 350 3.42 27.33 -8.63
C PRO A 350 3.76 26.35 -7.50
N LEU A 351 4.50 25.30 -7.84
CA LEU A 351 4.95 24.31 -6.87
C LEU A 351 6.47 24.17 -6.87
N THR A 352 7.02 23.75 -5.74
CA THR A 352 8.42 23.44 -5.56
C THR A 352 8.58 21.96 -5.24
N ILE A 353 9.65 21.36 -5.75
CA ILE A 353 10.05 19.96 -5.51
C ILE A 353 11.37 19.96 -4.76
N PRO A 354 11.60 19.05 -3.78
CA PRO A 354 12.85 18.95 -3.07
C PRO A 354 13.94 18.42 -4.00
N VAL A 355 15.10 19.05 -3.92
CA VAL A 355 16.30 18.70 -4.69
C VAL A 355 17.47 18.36 -3.77
N ALA A 356 17.27 18.41 -2.47
CA ALA A 356 18.20 18.00 -1.42
C ALA A 356 17.42 17.74 -0.13
N PHE A 357 18.08 17.12 0.85
CA PHE A 357 17.56 16.95 2.21
C PHE A 357 17.53 18.28 2.98
N GLU A 358 16.68 18.36 3.98
CA GLU A 358 16.65 19.50 4.93
C GLU A 358 17.76 19.32 5.97
N ASP A 359 18.04 18.08 6.35
CA ASP A 359 19.10 17.77 7.31
C ASP A 359 19.76 16.40 7.04
N ASN A 360 21.02 16.30 7.47
CA ASN A 360 21.84 15.09 7.49
C ASN A 360 22.43 14.94 8.91
N LEU A 361 22.01 13.89 9.60
CA LEU A 361 22.37 13.62 10.99
C LEU A 361 23.70 12.84 11.14
N THR A 362 24.42 12.59 10.06
CA THR A 362 25.72 11.92 10.11
C THR A 362 26.68 12.74 10.99
N PRO A 363 27.32 12.15 11.99
CA PRO A 363 28.30 12.84 12.82
C PRO A 363 29.55 13.21 12.03
N ASP A 364 30.36 14.16 12.55
CA ASP A 364 31.62 14.52 11.90
C ASP A 364 32.55 13.30 11.82
N TYR A 365 33.08 13.09 10.63
CA TYR A 365 34.14 12.10 10.39
C TYR A 365 35.40 12.53 11.15
N PRO A 366 36.19 11.59 11.74
CA PRO A 366 37.33 11.93 12.61
C PRO A 366 38.55 12.41 11.82
N ILE A 367 38.43 13.54 11.12
CA ILE A 367 39.46 14.25 10.38
C ILE A 367 39.39 15.75 10.70
N SER A 368 40.55 16.42 10.84
CA SER A 368 40.55 17.86 11.10
C SER A 368 40.04 18.64 9.87
N ASP A 369 39.45 19.80 10.11
CA ASP A 369 38.97 20.68 9.06
C ASP A 369 40.14 21.14 8.14
N ASP A 370 41.32 21.40 8.72
CA ASP A 370 42.49 21.84 7.97
C ASP A 370 43.04 20.73 7.07
N ASP A 371 43.04 19.47 7.53
CA ASP A 371 43.39 18.30 6.71
C ASP A 371 42.42 18.13 5.56
N LEU A 372 41.12 18.29 5.84
CA LEU A 372 40.06 18.15 4.83
C LEU A 372 40.14 19.28 3.77
N ILE A 373 40.48 20.50 4.18
CA ILE A 373 40.76 21.62 3.28
C ILE A 373 41.97 21.30 2.41
N LEU A 374 43.08 20.83 3.01
CA LEU A 374 44.29 20.52 2.26
C LEU A 374 44.08 19.38 1.25
N LEU A 375 43.40 18.32 1.64
CA LEU A 375 42.98 17.23 0.72
C LEU A 375 42.18 17.76 -0.46
N THR A 376 41.25 18.67 -0.20
CA THR A 376 40.46 19.30 -1.26
C THR A 376 41.34 20.15 -2.20
N CYS A 377 42.32 20.88 -1.66
CA CYS A 377 43.28 21.62 -2.47
C CYS A 377 44.16 20.70 -3.36
N ILE A 378 44.54 19.53 -2.83
CA ILE A 378 45.30 18.52 -3.59
C ILE A 378 44.43 17.92 -4.70
N LEU A 379 43.18 17.65 -4.44
CA LEU A 379 42.21 17.10 -5.42
C LEU A 379 41.92 18.07 -6.56
N THR A 380 41.96 19.38 -6.30
CA THR A 380 41.76 20.45 -7.32
C THR A 380 43.08 20.80 -8.02
N ASP A 381 43.82 21.76 -7.50
CA ASP A 381 45.05 22.35 -8.11
C ASP A 381 46.35 21.63 -7.71
N GLY A 382 46.25 20.50 -6.98
CA GLY A 382 47.40 19.69 -6.60
C GLY A 382 47.70 18.55 -7.57
N CYS A 383 48.85 17.93 -7.39
CA CYS A 383 49.23 16.65 -8.00
C CYS A 383 50.04 15.82 -7.01
N VAL A 384 49.92 14.50 -7.14
CA VAL A 384 50.83 13.55 -6.51
C VAL A 384 51.89 13.17 -7.54
N GLU A 385 53.12 13.62 -7.30
CA GLU A 385 54.22 13.20 -8.14
C GLU A 385 54.60 11.76 -7.82
N VAL A 386 54.21 10.83 -8.66
CA VAL A 386 54.61 9.41 -8.59
C VAL A 386 55.81 9.22 -9.50
N LYS A 387 56.80 8.49 -9.04
CA LYS A 387 58.08 8.13 -9.66
C LYS A 387 58.22 8.43 -11.17
N ARG A 388 59.14 9.29 -11.56
CA ARG A 388 59.81 9.17 -12.84
C ARG A 388 61.26 8.80 -12.53
N GLY A 389 61.71 7.63 -12.95
CA GLY A 389 63.12 7.26 -12.94
C GLY A 389 63.91 8.28 -13.78
N ASN A 390 64.87 8.93 -13.17
CA ASN A 390 65.83 9.67 -13.88
C ASN A 390 66.94 8.70 -14.44
N SER A 391 67.58 9.10 -15.50
CA SER A 391 68.74 8.38 -16.10
C SER A 391 69.82 7.93 -15.13
N ASP A 392 69.76 8.43 -13.87
CA ASP A 392 70.80 8.22 -12.85
C ASP A 392 70.37 7.18 -11.73
N GLY A 393 69.32 6.41 -11.95
CA GLY A 393 68.89 5.30 -11.06
C GLY A 393 68.36 5.65 -9.69
N TYR A 394 68.13 6.91 -9.34
CA TYR A 394 67.56 7.31 -8.07
C TYR A 394 66.04 7.35 -8.15
N GLU A 395 65.36 6.51 -7.35
CA GLU A 395 63.92 6.55 -7.18
C GLU A 395 63.49 7.71 -6.28
N ARG A 396 62.89 8.75 -6.83
CA ARG A 396 62.26 9.80 -5.98
C ARG A 396 61.01 9.28 -5.31
N GLN A 397 60.92 9.49 -4.00
CA GLN A 397 59.73 9.16 -3.24
C GLN A 397 58.56 10.06 -3.65
N PRO A 398 57.31 9.54 -3.65
CA PRO A 398 56.10 10.33 -4.01
C PRO A 398 55.95 11.53 -3.09
N ARG A 399 55.53 12.67 -3.67
CA ARG A 399 55.29 13.91 -2.93
C ARG A 399 54.11 14.67 -3.50
N VAL A 400 53.48 15.52 -2.70
CA VAL A 400 52.37 16.36 -3.05
C VAL A 400 52.89 17.72 -3.53
N ARG A 401 52.30 18.23 -4.63
CA ARG A 401 52.47 19.60 -5.10
C ARG A 401 51.13 20.26 -5.26
N ILE A 402 51.03 21.53 -4.88
CA ILE A 402 49.85 22.39 -5.10
C ILE A 402 50.29 23.62 -5.89
N THR A 403 49.58 23.93 -6.97
CA THR A 403 49.92 25.07 -7.83
C THR A 403 48.90 26.17 -7.67
N LYS A 404 49.33 27.39 -7.34
CA LYS A 404 48.46 28.58 -7.26
C LYS A 404 48.93 29.60 -8.31
N SER A 405 48.00 30.10 -9.13
CA SER A 405 48.27 31.11 -10.14
C SER A 405 47.62 32.44 -9.77
N ASP A 406 48.31 33.58 -10.09
CA ASP A 406 47.80 34.91 -9.87
C ASP A 406 46.68 35.32 -10.86
N CYS A 407 46.56 34.61 -11.96
CA CYS A 407 45.44 34.80 -12.91
C CYS A 407 44.12 34.26 -12.44
N ARG A 408 44.09 33.46 -11.36
CA ARG A 408 42.89 32.96 -10.73
C ARG A 408 42.68 33.64 -9.37
N SER A 409 41.49 34.14 -9.11
CA SER A 409 41.16 34.77 -7.84
C SER A 409 40.90 33.71 -6.74
N HIS A 410 41.92 33.00 -6.36
CA HIS A 410 41.82 32.07 -5.21
C HIS A 410 41.84 32.85 -3.90
N ASN A 411 40.81 32.71 -3.10
CA ASN A 411 40.74 33.36 -1.79
C ASN A 411 41.34 32.51 -0.65
N LEU A 412 41.94 31.36 -0.96
CA LEU A 412 42.56 30.49 0.03
C LEU A 412 44.04 30.74 0.17
N ASP A 413 44.50 30.98 1.38
CA ASP A 413 45.92 31.11 1.70
C ASP A 413 46.51 29.74 2.01
N ILE A 414 47.16 29.16 0.97
CA ILE A 414 47.73 27.81 1.06
C ILE A 414 48.94 27.83 1.98
N GLU A 415 49.72 28.91 2.00
CA GLU A 415 50.88 29.04 2.88
C GLU A 415 50.49 29.04 4.37
N ALA A 416 49.48 29.82 4.74
CA ALA A 416 48.94 29.84 6.10
C ALA A 416 48.38 28.47 6.49
N LEU A 417 47.71 27.73 5.60
CA LEU A 417 47.17 26.39 5.82
C LEU A 417 48.31 25.38 6.09
N LEU A 418 49.37 25.38 5.25
CA LEU A 418 50.52 24.48 5.39
C LEU A 418 51.26 24.74 6.71
N ASN A 419 51.46 26.04 7.07
CA ASN A 419 52.07 26.42 8.35
C ASN A 419 51.21 25.99 9.55
N LYS A 420 49.89 26.14 9.46
CA LYS A 420 48.94 25.69 10.53
C LYS A 420 48.98 24.19 10.74
N LEU A 421 49.16 23.43 9.70
CA LEU A 421 49.28 21.96 9.72
C LEU A 421 50.71 21.52 10.09
N ASN A 422 51.63 22.48 10.29
CA ASN A 422 53.03 22.20 10.62
C ASN A 422 53.75 21.30 9.60
N LEU A 423 53.48 21.52 8.32
CA LEU A 423 54.04 20.72 7.23
C LEU A 423 55.30 21.38 6.68
N ASN A 424 56.31 20.57 6.36
CA ASN A 424 57.52 21.02 5.70
C ASN A 424 57.29 21.14 4.17
N TYR A 425 57.51 22.30 3.58
CA TYR A 425 57.31 22.59 2.16
C TYR A 425 58.34 23.58 1.62
N THR A 426 58.41 23.65 0.29
CA THR A 426 59.21 24.66 -0.46
C THR A 426 58.31 25.37 -1.48
N ILE A 427 58.58 26.64 -1.70
CA ILE A 427 57.83 27.45 -2.71
C ILE A 427 58.75 27.66 -3.90
N THR A 428 58.24 27.39 -5.10
CA THR A 428 58.93 27.72 -6.37
C THR A 428 58.05 28.66 -7.17
N ASN A 429 58.56 29.85 -7.46
CA ASN A 429 57.87 30.79 -8.32
C ASN A 429 58.19 30.51 -9.79
N LYS A 430 57.19 30.47 -10.65
CA LYS A 430 57.30 30.26 -12.09
C LYS A 430 56.45 31.30 -12.83
N VAL A 431 56.89 31.70 -13.98
CA VAL A 431 56.11 32.52 -14.94
C VAL A 431 55.63 31.58 -16.04
N SER A 432 54.34 31.61 -16.35
CA SER A 432 53.71 30.85 -17.42
C SER A 432 52.98 31.78 -18.37
N CYS A 433 52.61 31.29 -19.56
CA CYS A 433 51.84 32.07 -20.54
C CYS A 433 50.60 31.33 -20.96
N PHE A 434 49.66 32.03 -21.56
CA PHE A 434 48.39 31.47 -22.08
C PHE A 434 48.55 30.88 -23.49
N GLU A 435 49.78 30.67 -23.98
CA GLU A 435 50.04 30.15 -25.32
C GLU A 435 49.37 28.79 -25.54
N GLY A 436 48.71 28.66 -26.68
CA GLY A 436 47.91 27.44 -27.01
C GLY A 436 46.63 27.24 -26.26
N THR A 437 46.20 28.14 -25.37
CA THR A 437 44.97 28.00 -24.54
C THR A 437 43.76 28.75 -25.13
N GLY A 438 43.93 29.54 -26.20
CA GLY A 438 42.91 30.45 -26.76
C GLY A 438 42.70 31.74 -25.93
N ASN A 439 43.56 31.96 -24.94
CA ASN A 439 43.52 33.11 -24.04
C ASN A 439 44.81 33.94 -24.13
N GLU A 440 45.57 33.81 -25.23
CA GLU A 440 46.88 34.45 -25.46
C GLU A 440 46.84 35.97 -25.26
N LYS A 441 45.68 36.59 -25.43
CA LYS A 441 45.47 38.02 -25.21
C LYS A 441 45.73 38.48 -23.78
N TYR A 442 45.77 37.57 -22.80
CA TYR A 442 46.05 37.91 -21.41
C TYR A 442 47.52 37.85 -21.03
N GLY A 443 48.42 37.45 -21.95
CA GLY A 443 49.88 37.49 -21.77
C GLY A 443 50.40 36.42 -20.81
N THR A 444 51.28 36.81 -19.89
CA THR A 444 51.93 35.96 -18.91
C THR A 444 51.27 36.08 -17.54
N TYR A 445 51.37 35.04 -16.73
CA TYR A 445 50.90 35.03 -15.33
C TYR A 445 51.95 34.33 -14.44
N ASN A 446 51.93 34.68 -13.12
CA ASN A 446 52.82 34.07 -12.15
C ASN A 446 52.16 32.87 -11.50
N MET A 447 52.95 31.83 -11.26
CA MET A 447 52.52 30.64 -10.52
C MET A 447 53.42 30.41 -9.31
N GLN A 448 52.80 30.08 -8.17
CA GLN A 448 53.49 29.56 -6.99
C GLN A 448 53.22 28.08 -6.91
N VAL A 449 54.29 27.28 -6.83
CA VAL A 449 54.22 25.83 -6.65
C VAL A 449 54.71 25.50 -5.26
N TYR A 450 53.78 25.06 -4.44
CA TYR A 450 54.05 24.57 -3.09
C TYR A 450 54.37 23.08 -3.20
N THR A 451 55.59 22.69 -2.86
CA THR A 451 56.04 21.30 -2.85
C THR A 451 56.19 20.87 -1.42
N ILE A 452 55.33 20.01 -0.97
CA ILE A 452 55.31 19.43 0.39
C ILE A 452 56.39 18.36 0.47
N SER A 453 57.14 18.31 1.59
CA SER A 453 58.20 17.29 1.77
C SER A 453 57.66 15.88 1.66
N THR A 454 58.47 14.90 1.30
CA THR A 454 58.07 13.51 1.13
C THR A 454 57.42 12.95 2.42
N GLU A 455 58.05 13.27 3.59
CA GLU A 455 57.55 12.83 4.89
C GLU A 455 56.15 13.42 5.21
N SER A 456 56.01 14.73 5.03
CA SER A 456 54.74 15.43 5.24
C SER A 456 53.66 15.05 4.21
N SER A 457 54.04 14.61 3.00
CA SER A 457 53.14 14.18 1.96
C SER A 457 52.53 12.81 2.21
N LYS A 458 53.18 11.92 2.94
CA LYS A 458 52.83 10.50 3.11
C LYS A 458 51.36 10.34 3.59
N LYS A 459 50.98 11.04 4.63
CA LYS A 459 49.60 11.04 5.19
C LYS A 459 48.55 11.32 4.09
N TYR A 460 48.76 12.31 3.26
CA TYR A 460 47.80 12.75 2.23
C TYR A 460 47.79 11.81 1.03
N ILE A 461 48.92 11.24 0.66
CA ILE A 461 49.03 10.25 -0.40
C ILE A 461 48.27 8.97 -0.02
N ASP A 462 48.44 8.53 1.23
CA ASP A 462 47.75 7.35 1.75
C ASP A 462 46.21 7.61 1.78
N LEU A 463 45.77 8.78 2.23
CA LEU A 463 44.35 9.16 2.25
C LEU A 463 43.75 9.28 0.85
N LEU A 464 44.52 9.61 -0.18
CA LEU A 464 44.10 9.73 -1.57
C LEU A 464 44.29 8.43 -2.37
N ASN A 465 44.71 7.34 -1.77
CA ASN A 465 45.08 6.09 -2.44
C ASN A 465 46.01 6.33 -3.67
N ALA A 466 46.85 7.34 -3.56
CA ALA A 466 47.80 7.78 -4.60
C ALA A 466 47.19 8.13 -5.96
N THR A 467 45.84 8.30 -6.04
CA THR A 467 45.14 8.61 -7.29
C THR A 467 44.27 9.87 -7.17
N LYS A 468 43.98 10.49 -8.30
CA LYS A 468 43.04 11.62 -8.43
C LYS A 468 41.87 11.24 -9.35
N THR A 469 41.60 9.98 -9.53
CA THR A 469 40.57 9.51 -10.44
C THR A 469 39.19 9.49 -9.79
N GLU A 470 39.14 9.48 -8.46
CA GLU A 470 37.93 9.49 -7.64
C GLU A 470 38.20 10.20 -6.29
N LEU A 471 37.13 10.59 -5.58
CA LEU A 471 37.25 11.10 -4.22
C LEU A 471 37.52 9.93 -3.26
N PRO A 472 38.32 10.15 -2.17
CA PRO A 472 38.44 9.14 -1.11
C PRO A 472 37.08 8.69 -0.58
N GLU A 473 36.90 7.40 -0.33
CA GLU A 473 35.63 6.81 0.08
C GLU A 473 35.02 7.51 1.31
N PHE A 474 35.82 7.91 2.28
CA PHE A 474 35.35 8.58 3.50
C PHE A 474 34.67 9.92 3.22
N PHE A 475 34.85 10.55 2.06
CA PHE A 475 34.10 11.76 1.68
C PHE A 475 32.61 11.51 1.60
N MET A 476 32.20 10.26 1.34
CA MET A 476 30.80 9.86 1.30
C MET A 476 30.22 9.61 2.69
N HIS A 477 31.03 9.70 3.75
CA HIS A 477 30.64 9.55 5.15
C HIS A 477 30.77 10.86 5.95
N LEU A 478 31.01 11.99 5.27
CA LEU A 478 31.14 13.30 5.91
C LEU A 478 29.81 13.80 6.47
N SER A 479 29.88 14.53 7.58
CA SER A 479 28.75 15.27 8.11
C SER A 479 28.31 16.39 7.16
N LYS A 480 27.08 16.90 7.36
CA LYS A 480 26.59 18.09 6.64
C LYS A 480 27.58 19.27 6.70
N ARG A 481 28.19 19.50 7.85
CA ARG A 481 29.15 20.58 8.07
C ARG A 481 30.43 20.36 7.26
N GLN A 482 31.02 19.17 7.36
CA GLN A 482 32.26 18.81 6.65
C GLN A 482 32.06 18.75 5.13
N ALA A 483 30.94 18.21 4.67
CA ALA A 483 30.62 18.21 3.25
C ALA A 483 30.50 19.63 2.67
N ASN A 484 29.87 20.56 3.40
CA ASN A 484 29.84 21.98 3.03
C ASN A 484 31.25 22.59 2.99
N LEU A 485 32.12 22.23 3.94
CA LEU A 485 33.51 22.72 3.96
C LEU A 485 34.28 22.32 2.70
N VAL A 486 34.11 21.06 2.25
CA VAL A 486 34.73 20.57 1.01
C VAL A 486 34.19 21.33 -0.21
N LEU A 487 32.87 21.47 -0.34
CA LEU A 487 32.24 22.16 -1.47
C LEU A 487 32.66 23.64 -1.54
N ASP A 488 32.73 24.31 -0.40
CA ASP A 488 33.15 25.70 -0.31
C ASP A 488 34.64 25.86 -0.65
N THR A 489 35.49 24.92 -0.20
CA THR A 489 36.94 24.88 -0.55
C THR A 489 37.10 24.62 -2.04
N TRP A 490 36.42 23.63 -2.61
CA TRP A 490 36.47 23.35 -4.05
C TRP A 490 36.06 24.57 -4.89
N SER A 491 34.96 25.25 -4.44
CA SER A 491 34.50 26.45 -5.16
C SER A 491 35.52 27.61 -5.16
N LYS A 492 36.41 27.67 -4.15
CA LYS A 492 37.51 28.66 -4.08
C LYS A 492 38.71 28.26 -4.95
N MET A 493 38.90 26.96 -5.14
CA MET A 493 40.03 26.42 -5.91
C MET A 493 39.65 26.27 -7.40
N ASP A 494 38.86 25.26 -7.75
CA ASP A 494 38.39 24.97 -9.11
C ASP A 494 36.92 25.32 -9.31
N GLY A 495 36.56 26.57 -9.03
CA GLY A 495 35.19 27.03 -9.15
C GLY A 495 35.04 28.53 -9.06
N TYR A 496 33.81 28.96 -8.85
CA TYR A 496 33.51 30.35 -8.50
C TYR A 496 32.14 30.48 -7.83
N GLN A 497 32.02 31.45 -6.92
CA GLN A 497 30.80 31.80 -6.24
C GLN A 497 30.09 32.97 -6.90
N ILE A 498 28.79 32.86 -7.14
CA ILE A 498 27.97 33.93 -7.70
C ILE A 498 27.39 34.75 -6.56
N LYS A 499 28.06 35.87 -6.17
CA LYS A 499 27.78 36.72 -5.00
C LYS A 499 26.31 37.14 -4.86
N LYS A 500 25.53 37.34 -5.96
CA LYS A 500 24.12 37.79 -5.92
C LYS A 500 23.11 36.68 -5.77
N SER A 501 23.41 35.41 -6.01
CA SER A 501 22.41 34.33 -6.06
C SER A 501 22.62 33.21 -5.07
N GLY A 502 23.72 33.18 -4.31
CA GLY A 502 24.09 32.10 -3.40
C GLY A 502 24.39 30.76 -4.12
N HIS A 503 24.62 30.84 -5.45
CA HIS A 503 25.02 29.68 -6.23
C HIS A 503 26.54 29.61 -6.34
N ALA A 504 27.08 28.41 -6.37
CA ALA A 504 28.50 28.21 -6.72
C ALA A 504 28.61 27.20 -7.87
N LYS A 505 29.70 27.26 -8.59
CA LYS A 505 30.03 26.32 -9.65
C LYS A 505 31.35 25.63 -9.30
N LEU A 506 31.40 24.33 -9.42
CA LEU A 506 32.57 23.49 -9.28
C LEU A 506 32.91 22.94 -10.66
N GLN A 507 34.19 22.87 -10.99
CA GLN A 507 34.66 22.37 -12.27
C GLN A 507 35.64 21.22 -12.04
N CYS A 508 35.62 20.22 -12.89
CA CYS A 508 36.67 19.21 -13.01
C CYS A 508 36.61 18.56 -14.39
N ASP A 509 37.69 17.90 -14.78
CA ASP A 509 37.83 17.19 -16.06
C ASP A 509 37.44 15.69 -15.96
N ASN A 510 37.07 15.24 -14.78
CA ASN A 510 36.73 13.84 -14.49
C ASN A 510 35.24 13.69 -14.13
N GLU A 511 34.53 12.81 -14.85
CA GLU A 511 33.11 12.57 -14.67
C GLU A 511 32.81 11.83 -13.36
N VAL A 512 33.67 10.92 -12.92
CA VAL A 512 33.48 10.17 -11.67
C VAL A 512 33.52 11.12 -10.47
N ILE A 513 34.56 11.96 -10.40
CA ILE A 513 34.65 12.99 -9.35
C ILE A 513 33.45 13.93 -9.39
N GLN A 514 32.95 14.24 -10.58
CA GLN A 514 31.80 15.11 -10.74
C GLN A 514 30.51 14.48 -10.16
N ASP A 515 30.28 13.19 -10.35
CA ASP A 515 29.16 12.45 -9.77
C ASP A 515 29.31 12.34 -8.25
N GLN A 516 30.53 12.10 -7.76
CA GLN A 516 30.80 12.08 -6.33
C GLN A 516 30.63 13.46 -5.67
N LEU A 517 30.98 14.56 -6.34
CA LEU A 517 30.68 15.91 -5.86
C LEU A 517 29.17 16.21 -5.82
N GLN A 518 28.41 15.63 -6.73
CA GLN A 518 26.95 15.74 -6.69
C GLN A 518 26.36 14.96 -5.52
N GLN A 519 26.88 13.79 -5.21
CA GLN A 519 26.54 13.03 -4.02
C GLN A 519 26.92 13.80 -2.73
N LEU A 520 28.13 14.37 -2.70
CA LEU A 520 28.59 15.20 -1.58
C LEU A 520 27.68 16.43 -1.37
N ALA A 521 27.19 17.02 -2.44
CA ALA A 521 26.22 18.13 -2.35
C ALA A 521 24.92 17.72 -1.65
N LEU A 522 24.44 16.47 -1.84
CA LEU A 522 23.29 15.93 -1.11
C LEU A 522 23.60 15.72 0.38
N LEU A 523 24.80 15.23 0.73
CA LEU A 523 25.25 15.10 2.12
C LEU A 523 25.34 16.48 2.79
N ALA A 524 25.75 17.52 2.04
CA ALA A 524 25.79 18.90 2.47
C ALA A 524 24.41 19.56 2.56
N CYS A 525 23.33 18.86 2.20
CA CYS A 525 21.96 19.37 2.11
C CYS A 525 21.79 20.55 1.15
N VAL A 526 22.45 20.51 0.00
CA VAL A 526 22.35 21.53 -1.06
C VAL A 526 21.93 20.92 -2.39
N GLY A 527 21.06 21.59 -3.12
CA GLY A 527 20.59 21.15 -4.44
C GLY A 527 21.70 21.36 -5.48
N SER A 528 21.87 20.41 -6.41
CA SER A 528 22.92 20.41 -7.41
C SER A 528 22.43 20.00 -8.79
N LYS A 529 23.13 20.49 -9.83
CA LYS A 529 22.94 20.08 -11.22
C LYS A 529 24.27 19.89 -11.93
N LYS A 530 24.45 18.70 -12.50
CA LYS A 530 25.61 18.35 -13.34
C LYS A 530 25.37 18.82 -14.79
N ILE A 531 26.39 19.40 -15.40
CA ILE A 531 26.40 19.80 -16.81
C ILE A 531 27.74 19.37 -17.43
N ALA A 532 27.67 18.59 -18.50
CA ALA A 532 28.83 18.27 -19.32
C ALA A 532 29.02 19.33 -20.42
N ARG A 533 30.21 19.79 -20.66
CA ARG A 533 30.56 20.77 -21.69
C ARG A 533 31.63 20.22 -22.64
N TRP A 534 31.42 20.47 -23.91
CA TRP A 534 32.41 20.19 -24.96
C TRP A 534 33.22 21.47 -25.21
N ILE A 535 34.54 21.32 -25.17
CA ILE A 535 35.48 22.40 -25.53
C ILE A 535 36.15 21.99 -26.86
N GLY A 536 36.00 22.84 -27.89
CA GLY A 536 36.52 22.54 -29.23
C GLY A 536 35.69 21.47 -29.98
N LYS A 537 36.36 20.71 -30.87
CA LYS A 537 35.74 19.68 -31.73
C LYS A 537 35.80 18.27 -31.14
N ASN A 538 35.96 18.13 -29.85
CA ASN A 538 36.10 16.85 -29.19
C ASN A 538 34.79 16.02 -29.22
N LYS A 539 34.93 14.70 -29.42
CA LYS A 539 33.80 13.75 -29.43
C LYS A 539 33.25 13.47 -28.04
N LYS A 540 33.99 13.74 -26.97
CA LYS A 540 33.58 13.53 -25.56
C LYS A 540 33.65 14.89 -24.84
N PRO A 541 32.80 15.08 -23.78
CA PRO A 541 32.93 16.24 -22.91
C PRO A 541 34.33 16.33 -22.31
N THR A 542 34.87 17.57 -22.24
CA THR A 542 36.21 17.82 -21.68
C THR A 542 36.16 18.61 -20.38
N LEU A 543 34.96 19.07 -20.00
CA LEU A 543 34.73 19.80 -18.75
C LEU A 543 33.38 19.46 -18.20
N TYR A 544 33.36 19.09 -16.93
CA TYR A 544 32.15 18.84 -16.17
C TYR A 544 31.95 19.97 -15.15
N VAL A 545 30.73 20.48 -15.03
CA VAL A 545 30.39 21.58 -14.12
C VAL A 545 29.21 21.20 -13.26
N ILE A 546 29.36 21.23 -11.93
CA ILE A 546 28.26 21.22 -11.02
C ILE A 546 27.90 22.66 -10.64
N THR A 547 26.64 23.03 -10.80
CA THR A 547 26.07 24.20 -10.16
C THR A 547 25.34 23.76 -8.92
N TYR A 548 25.74 24.24 -7.76
CA TYR A 548 24.99 23.96 -6.52
C TYR A 548 24.40 25.22 -5.91
N SER A 549 23.30 25.03 -5.16
CA SER A 549 22.57 26.10 -4.47
C SER A 549 22.20 25.64 -3.07
N ARG A 550 22.35 26.52 -2.09
CA ARG A 550 21.90 26.25 -0.70
C ARG A 550 20.38 26.13 -0.56
N LYS A 551 19.64 26.12 -1.68
CA LYS A 551 18.20 25.88 -1.71
C LYS A 551 17.94 24.38 -1.78
N VAL A 552 17.19 23.86 -0.83
CA VAL A 552 16.76 22.45 -0.78
C VAL A 552 15.55 22.16 -1.68
N LYS A 553 14.96 23.16 -2.31
CA LYS A 553 13.76 23.06 -3.15
C LYS A 553 13.83 23.98 -4.38
N ASN A 554 13.23 23.52 -5.48
CA ASN A 554 13.22 24.25 -6.75
C ASN A 554 11.80 24.45 -7.28
N LEU A 555 11.53 25.65 -7.81
CA LEU A 555 10.28 25.97 -8.51
C LEU A 555 10.29 25.28 -9.88
N VAL A 556 9.17 24.68 -10.29
CA VAL A 556 9.11 23.87 -11.51
C VAL A 556 8.08 24.40 -12.52
N LYS A 557 8.43 24.28 -13.80
CA LYS A 557 7.55 24.34 -14.96
C LYS A 557 6.96 22.93 -15.17
N LYS A 558 5.72 22.85 -15.61
CA LYS A 558 4.97 21.62 -15.77
C LYS A 558 4.55 21.43 -17.20
N GLU A 559 4.81 20.27 -17.78
CA GLU A 559 4.50 19.94 -19.17
C GLU A 559 4.02 18.49 -19.29
N LYS A 560 3.09 18.24 -20.21
CA LYS A 560 2.64 16.89 -20.58
C LYS A 560 3.41 16.45 -21.83
N VAL A 561 3.94 15.23 -21.81
CA VAL A 561 4.80 14.69 -22.87
C VAL A 561 4.27 13.33 -23.29
N GLN A 562 4.02 13.12 -24.58
CA GLN A 562 3.70 11.78 -25.09
C GLN A 562 4.96 10.90 -25.04
N TYR A 563 4.82 9.72 -24.47
CA TYR A 563 5.90 8.77 -24.24
C TYR A 563 5.52 7.38 -24.73
N ASN A 564 6.49 6.71 -25.35
CA ASN A 564 6.36 5.31 -25.75
C ASN A 564 7.72 4.63 -25.44
N GLY A 565 7.75 3.80 -24.41
CA GLY A 565 8.96 3.13 -23.96
C GLY A 565 8.76 2.48 -22.58
N LYS A 566 9.84 1.98 -22.01
CA LYS A 566 9.82 1.37 -20.67
C LYS A 566 9.95 2.44 -19.58
N VAL A 567 9.30 2.18 -18.45
CA VAL A 567 9.37 2.96 -17.22
C VAL A 567 9.77 2.06 -16.07
N TRP A 568 10.39 2.61 -15.01
CA TRP A 568 10.88 1.82 -13.90
C TRP A 568 10.75 2.51 -12.53
N CYS A 569 10.87 1.73 -11.45
CA CYS A 569 10.85 2.26 -10.08
C CYS A 569 11.50 1.26 -9.10
N PRO A 570 12.46 1.69 -8.25
CA PRO A 570 12.93 0.90 -7.13
C PRO A 570 11.95 0.99 -5.96
N THR A 571 11.83 -0.08 -5.20
CA THR A 571 11.00 -0.16 -3.99
C THR A 571 11.87 -0.12 -2.75
N THR A 572 11.51 0.69 -1.75
CA THR A 572 12.13 0.79 -0.42
C THR A 572 11.06 0.94 0.67
N GLU A 573 11.45 0.74 1.94
CA GLU A 573 10.54 0.84 3.09
C GLU A 573 9.93 2.25 3.25
N ASP A 574 10.73 3.31 3.14
CA ASP A 574 10.23 4.70 3.18
C ASP A 574 9.37 5.04 1.96
N GLY A 575 9.46 4.25 0.91
CA GLY A 575 8.72 4.47 -0.34
C GLY A 575 9.01 5.83 -1.01
N VAL A 576 10.08 6.52 -0.62
CA VAL A 576 10.50 7.83 -1.15
C VAL A 576 12.00 7.81 -1.42
N VAL A 577 12.38 7.84 -2.68
CA VAL A 577 13.72 7.57 -3.18
C VAL A 577 14.36 8.79 -3.85
N VAL A 578 15.69 8.90 -3.80
CA VAL A 578 16.45 9.96 -4.46
C VAL A 578 16.80 9.54 -5.89
N PHE A 579 16.30 10.28 -6.86
CA PHE A 579 16.53 10.08 -8.29
C PHE A 579 17.35 11.21 -8.91
N ARG A 580 17.99 10.93 -10.07
CA ARG A 580 18.62 11.93 -10.94
C ARG A 580 18.14 11.79 -12.38
N LYS A 581 17.75 12.91 -13.02
CA LYS A 581 17.47 12.98 -14.46
C LYS A 581 18.07 14.23 -15.08
N ASN A 582 18.69 14.09 -16.25
CA ASN A 582 19.36 15.19 -16.96
C ASN A 582 20.34 15.96 -16.05
N GLY A 583 21.06 15.23 -15.18
CA GLY A 583 22.00 15.79 -14.21
C GLY A 583 21.36 16.48 -13.01
N SER A 584 20.03 16.43 -12.85
CA SER A 584 19.28 17.09 -11.75
C SER A 584 18.65 16.06 -10.81
N VAL A 585 18.69 16.27 -9.49
CA VAL A 585 18.22 15.36 -8.43
C VAL A 585 16.79 15.66 -7.94
N PHE A 586 15.98 14.62 -7.60
CA PHE A 586 14.60 14.70 -7.07
C PHE A 586 14.14 13.46 -6.27
N ILE A 587 12.95 13.44 -5.60
CA ILE A 587 12.53 12.43 -4.60
C ILE A 587 11.03 11.97 -4.68
N SER A 588 10.61 10.59 -4.50
CA SER A 588 9.21 9.98 -4.77
C SER A 588 8.82 8.52 -4.25
N GLY A 589 7.47 7.96 -4.14
CA GLY A 589 6.90 6.78 -3.39
C GLY A 589 5.75 5.76 -3.77
N ASN A 590 5.01 4.72 -2.87
CA ASN A 590 4.11 3.48 -3.16
C ASN A 590 3.23 2.63 -2.12
N SER A 591 2.07 1.44 -2.30
CA SER A 591 1.40 0.23 -1.51
C SER A 591 0.07 -0.56 -1.89
N SER A 592 -0.59 -1.98 -1.29
CA SER A 592 -1.88 -2.83 -1.61
C SER A 592 -2.49 -3.95 -0.62
N PHE A 593 -3.52 -4.96 -0.95
CA PHE A 593 -4.34 -5.88 -0.04
C PHE A 593 -4.52 -7.37 -0.44
N THR A 594 -4.25 -8.41 0.46
CA THR A 594 -4.39 -9.88 0.24
C THR A 594 -4.60 -10.73 1.51
N ASN A 595 -5.04 -12.03 1.37
CA ASN A 595 -5.21 -13.01 2.47
C ASN A 595 -4.56 -14.36 2.16
N LEU A 596 -3.94 -14.99 3.18
CA LEU A 596 -3.44 -16.38 3.18
C LEU A 596 -3.88 -17.12 4.45
N SER A 597 -4.02 -18.46 4.36
CA SER A 597 -4.44 -19.29 5.48
C SER A 597 -3.39 -20.37 5.78
N VAL A 598 -3.11 -20.56 7.08
CA VAL A 598 -2.45 -21.76 7.61
C VAL A 598 -3.55 -22.76 7.95
N LEU A 599 -3.54 -23.90 7.31
CA LEU A 599 -4.52 -24.96 7.49
C LEU A 599 -3.89 -26.10 8.27
N ASP A 600 -4.62 -26.71 9.23
CA ASP A 600 -4.15 -27.97 9.81
C ASP A 600 -4.27 -29.14 8.83
N LYS A 601 -3.82 -30.33 9.26
CA LYS A 601 -3.75 -31.50 8.40
C LYS A 601 -5.12 -31.96 7.87
N ASP A 602 -6.15 -31.94 8.70
CA ASP A 602 -7.49 -32.37 8.31
C ASP A 602 -8.16 -31.38 7.37
N PHE A 603 -8.01 -30.06 7.59
CA PHE A 603 -8.41 -29.06 6.62
C PHE A 603 -7.68 -29.21 5.29
N MET A 604 -6.35 -29.36 5.32
CA MET A 604 -5.56 -29.50 4.11
C MET A 604 -5.95 -30.76 3.36
N SER A 605 -6.10 -31.90 4.06
CA SER A 605 -6.50 -33.18 3.46
C SER A 605 -7.90 -33.10 2.85
N THR A 606 -8.85 -32.47 3.51
CA THR A 606 -10.25 -32.37 3.04
C THR A 606 -10.36 -31.41 1.85
N LEU A 607 -9.71 -30.26 1.91
CA LEU A 607 -9.75 -29.27 0.84
C LEU A 607 -9.03 -29.73 -0.44
N PHE A 608 -8.01 -30.55 -0.30
CA PHE A 608 -7.19 -31.07 -1.41
C PHE A 608 -7.42 -32.55 -1.72
N ASP A 609 -8.49 -33.18 -1.18
CA ASP A 609 -8.89 -34.54 -1.53
C ASP A 609 -9.16 -34.66 -3.04
N GLY A 610 -8.39 -35.49 -3.74
CA GLY A 610 -8.46 -35.67 -5.20
C GLY A 610 -7.94 -34.47 -6.03
N PHE A 611 -7.35 -33.45 -5.39
CA PHE A 611 -6.68 -32.35 -6.10
C PHE A 611 -5.40 -32.86 -6.79
N VAL A 612 -5.20 -32.44 -8.03
CA VAL A 612 -3.99 -32.70 -8.80
C VAL A 612 -3.47 -31.39 -9.39
N PHE A 613 -2.15 -31.24 -9.45
CA PHE A 613 -1.52 -30.14 -10.13
C PHE A 613 -1.75 -30.20 -11.64
N ALA A 614 -2.12 -29.08 -12.23
CA ALA A 614 -2.55 -29.01 -13.62
C ALA A 614 -1.42 -29.24 -14.64
N ASP A 615 -0.17 -29.02 -14.23
CA ASP A 615 1.01 -29.14 -15.09
C ASP A 615 1.51 -30.58 -15.24
N ASP A 616 1.40 -31.44 -14.21
CA ASP A 616 1.96 -32.80 -14.22
C ASP A 616 1.03 -33.87 -13.66
N GLY A 617 -0.16 -33.50 -13.15
CA GLY A 617 -1.14 -34.47 -12.62
C GLY A 617 -0.78 -35.09 -11.28
N THR A 618 0.29 -34.64 -10.60
CA THR A 618 0.66 -35.12 -9.26
C THR A 618 -0.19 -34.49 -8.16
N SER A 619 -0.32 -35.20 -7.02
CA SER A 619 -1.07 -34.71 -5.87
C SER A 619 -0.17 -33.96 -4.88
N PRO A 620 -0.72 -33.04 -4.07
CA PRO A 620 0.02 -32.34 -3.02
C PRO A 620 0.53 -33.32 -1.95
N ASN A 621 1.72 -32.99 -1.40
CA ASN A 621 2.15 -33.60 -0.14
C ASN A 621 1.55 -32.78 1.01
N ILE A 622 0.57 -33.36 1.69
CA ILE A 622 -0.21 -32.68 2.72
C ILE A 622 0.68 -32.29 3.91
N ASP A 623 1.48 -33.23 4.42
CA ASP A 623 2.31 -32.98 5.61
C ASP A 623 3.35 -31.86 5.36
N SER A 624 4.03 -31.91 4.23
CA SER A 624 5.01 -30.90 3.84
C SER A 624 4.34 -29.52 3.62
N SER A 625 3.17 -29.51 2.99
CA SER A 625 2.41 -28.26 2.75
C SER A 625 1.94 -27.59 4.05
N VAL A 626 1.50 -28.38 5.03
CA VAL A 626 1.12 -27.90 6.36
C VAL A 626 2.33 -27.28 7.06
N GLU A 627 3.45 -28.01 7.12
CA GLU A 627 4.68 -27.50 7.77
C GLU A 627 5.24 -26.27 7.08
N LEU A 628 5.21 -26.21 5.74
CA LEU A 628 5.59 -25.00 4.98
C LEU A 628 4.73 -23.79 5.38
N SER A 629 3.42 -23.97 5.51
CA SER A 629 2.50 -22.90 5.91
C SER A 629 2.79 -22.38 7.32
N LYS A 630 3.16 -23.28 8.25
CA LYS A 630 3.62 -22.92 9.61
C LYS A 630 4.92 -22.11 9.57
N LYS A 631 5.93 -22.56 8.79
CA LYS A 631 7.20 -21.82 8.62
C LYS A 631 6.99 -20.43 8.04
N PHE A 632 6.07 -20.28 7.10
CA PHE A 632 5.70 -18.96 6.58
C PHE A 632 5.10 -18.06 7.66
N PHE A 633 4.19 -18.58 8.48
CA PHE A 633 3.57 -17.79 9.55
C PHE A 633 4.57 -17.42 10.66
N GLU A 634 5.45 -18.34 11.06
CA GLU A 634 6.56 -18.07 12.00
C GLU A 634 7.44 -16.92 11.49
N TYR A 635 7.80 -16.96 10.20
CA TYR A 635 8.56 -15.89 9.56
C TYR A 635 7.76 -14.58 9.52
N PHE A 636 6.45 -14.63 9.23
CA PHE A 636 5.58 -13.43 9.21
C PHE A 636 5.48 -12.77 10.58
N VAL A 637 5.41 -13.55 11.66
CA VAL A 637 5.44 -13.05 13.04
C VAL A 637 6.80 -12.43 13.35
N ASP A 638 7.89 -13.09 12.99
CA ASP A 638 9.26 -12.63 13.25
C ASP A 638 9.55 -11.28 12.56
N ILE A 639 9.20 -11.15 11.28
CA ILE A 639 9.42 -9.90 10.53
C ILE A 639 8.54 -8.74 11.07
N ASN A 640 7.33 -9.04 11.53
CA ASN A 640 6.46 -8.07 12.21
C ASN A 640 7.04 -7.62 13.56
N ASN A 641 7.79 -8.49 14.23
CA ASN A 641 8.51 -8.12 15.45
C ASN A 641 9.71 -7.21 15.19
N LYS A 642 10.48 -7.51 14.15
CA LYS A 642 11.77 -6.88 13.88
C LYS A 642 11.70 -5.62 13.02
N GLU A 643 10.85 -5.59 11.99
CA GLU A 643 10.93 -4.58 10.95
C GLU A 643 9.78 -3.56 10.97
N ALA A 644 8.56 -3.98 10.65
CA ALA A 644 7.39 -3.11 10.52
C ALA A 644 6.11 -3.84 10.87
N VAL A 645 5.01 -3.12 11.08
CA VAL A 645 3.69 -3.74 11.14
C VAL A 645 3.21 -3.96 9.70
N TYR A 646 3.46 -5.17 9.17
CA TYR A 646 2.92 -5.62 7.89
C TYR A 646 1.47 -6.05 8.09
N THR A 647 0.58 -5.40 7.39
CA THR A 647 -0.86 -5.63 7.53
C THR A 647 -1.39 -6.70 6.57
N PHE A 648 -0.60 -7.04 5.56
CA PHE A 648 -0.91 -8.05 4.55
C PHE A 648 0.27 -9.01 4.31
N PRO A 649 -0.05 -10.27 3.97
CA PRO A 649 -1.40 -10.86 3.88
C PRO A 649 -2.12 -10.87 5.23
N VAL A 650 -3.46 -10.78 5.23
CA VAL A 650 -4.24 -11.16 6.42
C VAL A 650 -4.06 -12.65 6.62
N MET A 651 -3.60 -13.07 7.79
CA MET A 651 -3.35 -14.47 8.11
C MET A 651 -4.52 -15.08 8.87
N THR A 652 -5.04 -16.19 8.36
CA THR A 652 -6.03 -17.02 9.05
C THR A 652 -5.39 -18.33 9.49
N LEU A 653 -5.49 -18.66 10.79
CA LEU A 653 -5.04 -19.91 11.38
C LEU A 653 -6.28 -20.81 11.52
N ALA A 654 -6.39 -21.79 10.64
CA ALA A 654 -7.57 -22.65 10.57
C ALA A 654 -7.31 -23.96 11.30
N VAL A 655 -8.20 -24.28 12.25
CA VAL A 655 -8.15 -25.46 13.12
C VAL A 655 -9.41 -26.29 12.91
N SER A 656 -9.23 -27.55 12.57
CA SER A 656 -10.33 -28.45 12.30
C SER A 656 -10.94 -29.06 13.56
N LEU A 657 -12.25 -29.24 13.51
CA LEU A 657 -13.04 -29.85 14.57
C LEU A 657 -13.74 -31.11 14.05
N ASP A 658 -13.85 -32.13 14.91
CA ASP A 658 -14.64 -33.33 14.68
C ASP A 658 -16.16 -33.04 14.84
N ASN A 659 -16.97 -34.03 14.58
CA ASN A 659 -18.44 -33.94 14.75
C ASN A 659 -18.89 -33.79 16.20
N LYS A 660 -18.00 -34.01 17.20
CA LYS A 660 -18.25 -33.83 18.63
C LYS A 660 -17.66 -32.53 19.17
N ASN A 661 -17.21 -31.63 18.30
CA ASN A 661 -16.58 -30.35 18.65
C ASN A 661 -15.23 -30.49 19.35
N ASN A 662 -14.48 -31.58 19.11
CA ASN A 662 -13.12 -31.71 19.61
C ASN A 662 -12.13 -31.30 18.52
N TYR A 663 -10.94 -30.88 18.89
CA TYR A 663 -9.85 -30.67 17.92
C TYR A 663 -9.42 -31.99 17.34
N ASN A 664 -9.25 -32.07 16.01
CA ASN A 664 -8.65 -33.20 15.34
C ASN A 664 -7.13 -33.28 15.65
N ASP A 665 -6.47 -32.14 15.82
CA ASP A 665 -5.06 -32.02 16.21
C ASP A 665 -4.89 -31.03 17.36
N GLU A 666 -4.65 -31.53 18.59
CA GLU A 666 -4.35 -30.69 19.76
C GLU A 666 -2.98 -30.01 19.63
N GLY A 667 -2.03 -30.59 18.88
CA GLY A 667 -0.67 -30.07 18.71
C GLY A 667 -0.65 -28.75 17.98
N ILE A 668 -1.60 -28.50 17.06
CA ILE A 668 -1.69 -27.21 16.35
C ILE A 668 -2.08 -26.09 17.31
N ILE A 669 -2.88 -26.38 18.36
CA ILE A 669 -3.27 -25.37 19.36
C ILE A 669 -2.06 -24.94 20.18
N ASP A 670 -1.18 -25.91 20.53
CA ASP A 670 0.07 -25.61 21.23
C ASP A 670 0.99 -24.74 20.38
N TRP A 671 1.12 -25.06 19.09
CA TRP A 671 1.89 -24.26 18.14
C TRP A 671 1.29 -22.86 17.93
N ILE A 672 -0.02 -22.73 17.71
CA ILE A 672 -0.70 -21.43 17.59
C ILE A 672 -0.47 -20.58 18.84
N SER A 673 -0.60 -21.20 20.02
CA SER A 673 -0.42 -20.48 21.30
C SER A 673 1.01 -20.03 21.50
N GLU A 674 2.00 -20.82 21.06
CA GLU A 674 3.41 -20.47 21.09
C GLU A 674 3.73 -19.26 20.19
N VAL A 675 3.28 -19.33 18.92
CA VAL A 675 3.70 -18.36 17.89
C VAL A 675 2.86 -17.08 17.90
N ASN A 676 1.58 -17.16 18.28
CA ASN A 676 0.63 -16.06 18.10
C ASN A 676 0.30 -15.26 19.39
N HIS A 677 0.65 -15.77 20.60
CA HIS A 677 0.25 -15.13 21.88
C HIS A 677 0.82 -13.73 22.09
N GLU A 678 2.06 -13.50 21.70
CA GLU A 678 2.76 -12.21 21.96
C GLU A 678 2.16 -11.06 21.17
N LYS A 679 1.70 -11.32 19.94
CA LYS A 679 1.25 -10.28 19.00
C LYS A 679 -0.17 -10.49 18.49
N SER A 680 -0.69 -11.71 18.50
CA SER A 680 -2.00 -12.04 17.95
C SER A 680 -2.23 -11.48 16.53
N ILE A 681 -1.25 -11.71 15.63
CA ILE A 681 -1.28 -11.23 14.24
C ILE A 681 -2.26 -12.07 13.41
N GLY A 682 -2.29 -13.41 13.62
CA GLY A 682 -3.21 -14.33 12.98
C GLY A 682 -4.61 -14.27 13.58
N ASN A 683 -5.64 -14.33 12.73
CA ASN A 683 -7.02 -14.58 13.15
C ASN A 683 -7.22 -16.10 13.28
N ILE A 684 -8.06 -16.55 14.22
CA ILE A 684 -8.30 -17.98 14.46
C ILE A 684 -9.66 -18.36 13.89
N PHE A 685 -9.67 -19.39 13.04
CA PHE A 685 -10.85 -20.00 12.45
C PHE A 685 -10.96 -21.46 12.89
N GLN A 686 -12.05 -21.83 13.55
CA GLN A 686 -12.31 -23.17 14.10
C GLN A 686 -13.61 -23.71 13.50
N SER A 687 -13.54 -24.75 12.69
CA SER A 687 -14.73 -25.31 12.03
C SER A 687 -14.50 -26.73 11.57
N LYS A 688 -15.54 -27.34 11.02
CA LYS A 688 -15.40 -28.64 10.32
C LYS A 688 -14.53 -28.47 9.09
N PRO A 689 -13.76 -29.49 8.68
CA PRO A 689 -12.76 -29.34 7.63
C PRO A 689 -13.34 -29.16 6.20
N ASN A 690 -14.68 -29.26 6.02
CA ASN A 690 -15.37 -29.01 4.74
C ASN A 690 -15.69 -27.51 4.50
N SER A 691 -15.18 -26.62 5.31
CA SER A 691 -15.37 -25.18 5.17
C SER A 691 -14.01 -24.43 5.21
N PHE A 692 -13.91 -23.25 4.65
CA PHE A 692 -12.74 -22.40 4.79
C PHE A 692 -13.07 -20.92 4.71
N CYS A 693 -12.18 -20.07 5.24
CA CYS A 693 -12.28 -18.62 5.17
C CYS A 693 -11.53 -18.06 3.97
N SER A 694 -12.23 -17.28 3.12
CA SER A 694 -11.63 -16.70 1.90
C SER A 694 -11.25 -15.22 2.00
N CYS A 695 -11.57 -14.58 3.11
CA CYS A 695 -11.13 -13.20 3.40
C CYS A 695 -11.06 -12.97 4.91
N CYS A 696 -11.23 -11.72 5.38
CA CYS A 696 -11.21 -11.44 6.81
C CYS A 696 -12.35 -12.10 7.61
N ARG A 697 -13.35 -12.79 6.97
CA ARG A 697 -14.45 -13.49 7.63
C ARG A 697 -15.37 -14.31 6.72
N LEU A 698 -15.30 -14.17 5.39
CA LEU A 698 -16.23 -14.87 4.49
C LEU A 698 -15.98 -16.38 4.56
N LYS A 699 -16.89 -17.10 5.19
CA LYS A 699 -16.92 -18.56 5.27
C LYS A 699 -17.55 -19.14 4.00
N ASN A 700 -16.95 -20.20 3.49
CA ASN A 700 -17.43 -20.93 2.34
C ASN A 700 -17.63 -22.40 2.75
N GLU A 701 -18.86 -22.89 2.62
CA GLU A 701 -19.21 -24.30 2.85
C GLU A 701 -19.22 -25.04 1.53
N LEU A 702 -18.28 -25.95 1.37
CA LEU A 702 -18.04 -26.61 0.10
C LEU A 702 -19.16 -27.59 -0.27
N ASP A 703 -19.75 -28.27 0.69
CA ASP A 703 -20.88 -29.20 0.46
C ASP A 703 -22.08 -28.46 -0.15
N THR A 704 -22.42 -27.28 0.39
CA THR A 704 -23.53 -26.46 -0.12
C THR A 704 -23.30 -26.03 -1.56
N VAL A 705 -22.07 -25.61 -1.91
CA VAL A 705 -21.72 -25.22 -3.29
C VAL A 705 -21.82 -26.41 -4.24
N ASN A 706 -21.42 -27.60 -3.81
CA ASN A 706 -21.41 -28.80 -4.63
C ASN A 706 -22.83 -29.36 -4.86
N GLU A 707 -23.63 -29.44 -3.83
CA GLU A 707 -25.01 -29.95 -3.91
C GLU A 707 -25.88 -29.12 -4.85
N ILE A 708 -25.81 -27.81 -4.76
CA ILE A 708 -26.63 -26.88 -5.57
C ILE A 708 -26.20 -26.89 -7.04
N ASN A 709 -24.92 -27.05 -7.33
CA ASN A 709 -24.41 -27.01 -8.68
C ASN A 709 -24.36 -28.39 -9.38
N GLY A 710 -24.73 -29.46 -8.67
CA GLY A 710 -24.70 -30.81 -9.21
C GLY A 710 -23.31 -31.32 -9.55
N PHE A 711 -22.28 -30.68 -9.06
CA PHE A 711 -20.90 -31.14 -9.14
C PHE A 711 -20.73 -32.22 -8.07
N GLY A 712 -20.27 -33.41 -8.48
CA GLY A 712 -19.73 -34.39 -7.54
C GLY A 712 -18.60 -33.75 -6.71
N LYS A 713 -17.89 -34.56 -5.88
CA LYS A 713 -16.76 -34.05 -5.10
C LYS A 713 -15.92 -33.01 -5.89
N ILE A 714 -15.56 -31.92 -5.25
CA ILE A 714 -14.93 -30.70 -5.77
C ILE A 714 -13.77 -30.90 -6.76
N ASN A 715 -13.22 -32.10 -6.81
CA ASN A 715 -11.88 -32.35 -7.33
C ASN A 715 -11.86 -33.17 -8.60
N SER A 716 -12.92 -33.17 -9.39
CA SER A 716 -12.90 -33.85 -10.68
C SER A 716 -12.25 -32.98 -11.76
N PHE A 717 -11.13 -33.46 -12.24
CA PHE A 717 -10.45 -33.15 -13.50
C PHE A 717 -10.75 -31.81 -14.18
N GLY A 718 -9.81 -30.89 -14.15
CA GLY A 718 -9.82 -29.65 -14.92
C GLY A 718 -9.20 -28.46 -14.19
N ALA A 719 -8.72 -27.49 -14.92
CA ALA A 719 -8.02 -26.30 -14.46
C ALA A 719 -8.79 -25.37 -13.49
N SER A 720 -10.02 -25.69 -13.10
CA SER A 720 -10.83 -24.93 -12.15
C SER A 720 -11.31 -25.81 -11.01
N SER A 721 -10.52 -25.89 -9.95
CA SER A 721 -10.90 -26.61 -8.72
C SER A 721 -12.04 -25.90 -8.00
N GLY A 722 -12.73 -26.64 -7.11
CA GLY A 722 -13.77 -26.09 -6.23
C GLY A 722 -13.34 -24.99 -5.28
N LEU A 723 -12.06 -24.66 -5.22
CA LEU A 723 -11.48 -23.62 -4.36
C LEU A 723 -11.73 -22.19 -4.87
N SER A 724 -12.18 -22.01 -6.12
CA SER A 724 -12.55 -20.70 -6.68
C SER A 724 -13.99 -20.34 -6.30
N VAL A 725 -14.19 -19.91 -5.05
CA VAL A 725 -15.49 -19.57 -4.46
C VAL A 725 -15.47 -18.16 -3.87
N GLY A 726 -16.65 -17.57 -3.66
CA GLY A 726 -16.73 -16.24 -3.06
C GLY A 726 -18.14 -15.66 -3.07
N SER A 727 -18.25 -14.34 -2.95
CA SER A 727 -19.53 -13.63 -3.05
C SER A 727 -19.52 -12.65 -4.23
N HIS A 728 -20.56 -12.70 -5.06
CA HIS A 728 -20.69 -11.71 -6.14
C HIS A 728 -21.15 -10.35 -5.61
N ARG A 729 -21.98 -10.32 -4.52
CA ARG A 729 -22.42 -9.08 -3.86
C ARG A 729 -22.99 -9.37 -2.49
N VAL A 730 -22.83 -8.38 -1.57
CA VAL A 730 -23.48 -8.34 -0.26
C VAL A 730 -24.57 -7.28 -0.27
N CYS A 731 -25.80 -7.66 0.15
CA CYS A 731 -26.90 -6.75 0.36
C CYS A 731 -27.40 -6.91 1.80
N GLY A 732 -27.35 -5.84 2.62
CA GLY A 732 -27.54 -5.95 4.06
C GLY A 732 -28.79 -5.27 4.59
N ILE A 733 -29.20 -5.74 5.77
CA ILE A 733 -30.38 -5.28 6.53
C ILE A 733 -29.95 -4.31 7.61
N ASN A 734 -30.62 -3.17 7.72
CA ASN A 734 -30.52 -2.25 8.86
C ASN A 734 -31.38 -2.79 10.02
N LEU A 735 -30.79 -3.65 10.84
CA LEU A 735 -31.52 -4.31 11.95
C LEU A 735 -32.03 -3.32 13.02
N PRO A 736 -31.29 -2.28 13.44
CA PRO A 736 -31.75 -1.28 14.39
C PRO A 736 -33.08 -0.64 14.00
N ARG A 737 -33.21 -0.28 12.72
CA ARG A 737 -34.45 0.30 12.17
C ARG A 737 -35.56 -0.74 12.04
N LEU A 738 -35.21 -1.98 11.65
CA LEU A 738 -36.17 -3.08 11.60
C LEU A 738 -36.87 -3.25 12.95
N ALA A 739 -36.17 -3.24 14.08
CA ALA A 739 -36.74 -3.37 15.42
C ALA A 739 -37.82 -2.34 15.74
N ILE A 740 -37.75 -1.17 15.12
CA ILE A 740 -38.72 -0.09 15.29
C ILE A 740 -39.89 -0.28 14.33
N LYS A 741 -39.62 -0.50 13.05
CA LYS A 741 -40.65 -0.59 11.99
C LYS A 741 -41.54 -1.83 12.12
N GLU A 742 -41.01 -2.96 12.61
CA GLU A 742 -41.81 -4.17 12.77
C GLU A 742 -42.89 -4.06 13.87
N LYS A 743 -42.80 -3.03 14.75
CA LYS A 743 -43.88 -2.71 15.68
C LYS A 743 -45.16 -2.21 14.96
N GLU A 744 -44.95 -1.52 13.82
CA GLU A 744 -46.03 -0.98 13.00
C GLU A 744 -46.43 -1.94 11.86
N ASN A 745 -45.44 -2.64 11.28
CA ASN A 745 -45.63 -3.61 10.21
C ASN A 745 -44.87 -4.92 10.52
N PRO A 746 -45.58 -5.94 11.07
CA PRO A 746 -44.97 -7.24 11.37
C PRO A 746 -44.35 -7.96 10.17
N ASN A 747 -44.73 -7.63 8.94
CA ASN A 747 -44.22 -8.21 7.70
C ASN A 747 -42.99 -7.44 7.17
N GLN A 748 -42.49 -6.46 7.91
CA GLN A 748 -41.39 -5.58 7.45
C GLN A 748 -40.14 -6.37 7.04
N LEU A 749 -39.75 -7.41 7.77
CA LEU A 749 -38.62 -8.27 7.44
C LEU A 749 -38.84 -9.02 6.11
N ASP A 750 -40.04 -9.59 5.92
CA ASP A 750 -40.37 -10.31 4.68
C ASP A 750 -40.29 -9.41 3.44
N GLU A 751 -40.82 -8.19 3.55
CA GLU A 751 -40.74 -7.20 2.46
C GLU A 751 -39.31 -6.74 2.19
N ILE A 752 -38.44 -6.61 3.21
CA ILE A 752 -37.04 -6.27 3.05
C ILE A 752 -36.32 -7.43 2.34
N MET A 753 -36.55 -8.67 2.77
CA MET A 753 -35.97 -9.86 2.18
C MET A 753 -36.37 -10.04 0.70
N ASP A 754 -37.63 -9.80 0.36
CA ASP A 754 -38.08 -9.81 -1.03
C ASP A 754 -37.31 -8.76 -1.90
N SER A 755 -37.09 -7.56 -1.37
CA SER A 755 -36.31 -6.53 -2.06
C SER A 755 -34.85 -6.92 -2.20
N ILE A 756 -34.23 -7.52 -1.17
CA ILE A 756 -32.86 -8.01 -1.19
C ILE A 756 -32.68 -9.10 -2.24
N HIS A 757 -33.60 -10.07 -2.28
CA HIS A 757 -33.59 -11.11 -3.29
C HIS A 757 -33.60 -10.53 -4.70
N LYS A 758 -34.54 -9.62 -4.99
CA LYS A 758 -34.67 -8.97 -6.29
C LYS A 758 -33.41 -8.18 -6.68
N ILE A 759 -32.77 -7.49 -5.72
CA ILE A 759 -31.53 -6.74 -5.97
C ILE A 759 -30.37 -7.71 -6.27
N LEU A 760 -30.20 -8.76 -5.46
CA LEU A 760 -29.10 -9.72 -5.63
C LEU A 760 -29.24 -10.53 -6.92
N TYR A 761 -30.45 -10.96 -7.25
CA TYR A 761 -30.72 -11.66 -8.50
C TYR A 761 -30.51 -10.76 -9.72
N ALA A 762 -30.97 -9.51 -9.66
CA ALA A 762 -30.72 -8.51 -10.70
C ALA A 762 -29.22 -8.25 -10.91
N HIS A 763 -28.45 -8.16 -9.82
CA HIS A 763 -27.01 -8.02 -9.89
C HIS A 763 -26.35 -9.25 -10.53
N ARG A 764 -26.78 -10.44 -10.16
CA ARG A 764 -26.28 -11.69 -10.74
C ARG A 764 -26.50 -11.75 -12.26
N MET A 765 -27.69 -11.32 -12.73
CA MET A 765 -27.99 -11.25 -14.16
C MET A 765 -27.19 -10.16 -14.89
N LEU A 766 -26.89 -9.04 -14.23
CA LEU A 766 -25.99 -8.03 -14.75
C LEU A 766 -24.57 -8.60 -14.94
N ILE A 767 -24.02 -9.27 -13.93
CA ILE A 767 -22.69 -9.91 -14.05
C ILE A 767 -22.68 -10.96 -15.16
N LYS A 768 -23.75 -11.78 -15.27
CA LYS A 768 -23.88 -12.77 -16.36
C LYS A 768 -23.82 -12.11 -17.74
N GLU A 769 -24.53 -11.00 -17.95
CA GLU A 769 -24.46 -10.24 -19.20
C GLU A 769 -23.03 -9.72 -19.47
N ARG A 770 -22.31 -9.25 -18.44
CA ARG A 770 -20.92 -8.78 -18.58
C ARG A 770 -19.94 -9.91 -18.94
N ILE A 771 -20.18 -11.11 -18.43
CA ILE A 771 -19.43 -12.33 -18.80
C ILE A 771 -19.68 -12.65 -20.28
N GLU A 772 -20.94 -12.66 -20.71
CA GLU A 772 -21.34 -12.93 -22.10
C GLU A 772 -20.76 -11.91 -23.10
N LEU A 773 -20.58 -10.66 -22.66
CA LEU A 773 -19.91 -9.61 -23.43
C LEU A 773 -18.37 -9.73 -23.44
N GLY A 774 -17.78 -10.64 -22.69
CA GLY A 774 -16.33 -10.86 -22.62
C GLY A 774 -15.54 -9.79 -21.86
N VAL A 775 -16.21 -8.90 -21.09
CA VAL A 775 -15.54 -7.80 -20.36
C VAL A 775 -15.08 -8.17 -18.96
N LEU A 776 -15.29 -9.43 -18.55
CA LEU A 776 -14.86 -9.97 -17.26
C LEU A 776 -13.88 -11.15 -17.49
N PRO A 777 -12.59 -10.88 -17.76
CA PRO A 777 -11.63 -11.88 -18.18
C PRO A 777 -11.44 -13.03 -17.19
N LEU A 778 -11.51 -12.79 -15.88
CA LEU A 778 -11.39 -13.85 -14.87
C LEU A 778 -12.48 -14.93 -15.00
N TYR A 779 -13.67 -14.56 -15.48
CA TYR A 779 -14.75 -15.50 -15.74
C TYR A 779 -14.60 -16.19 -17.10
N THR A 780 -14.24 -15.44 -18.14
CA THR A 780 -14.11 -15.99 -19.49
C THR A 780 -12.94 -16.96 -19.62
N HIS A 781 -11.89 -16.79 -18.80
CA HIS A 781 -10.74 -17.70 -18.73
C HIS A 781 -10.88 -18.78 -17.63
N GLY A 782 -12.03 -18.91 -17.00
CA GLY A 782 -12.30 -19.99 -16.03
C GLY A 782 -11.66 -19.86 -14.65
N TRP A 783 -11.06 -18.70 -14.33
CA TRP A 783 -10.51 -18.43 -12.97
C TRP A 783 -11.61 -18.21 -11.94
N MET A 784 -12.79 -17.79 -12.39
CA MET A 784 -13.94 -17.55 -11.56
C MET A 784 -15.21 -18.10 -12.22
N HIS A 785 -16.14 -18.62 -11.43
CA HIS A 785 -17.42 -19.15 -11.90
C HIS A 785 -18.58 -18.50 -11.14
N LEU A 786 -19.55 -17.92 -11.85
CA LEU A 786 -20.70 -17.28 -11.24
C LEU A 786 -21.55 -18.28 -10.43
N SER A 787 -21.63 -19.54 -10.87
CA SER A 787 -22.33 -20.61 -10.15
C SER A 787 -21.76 -20.94 -8.76
N ARG A 788 -20.49 -20.59 -8.52
CA ARG A 788 -19.79 -20.81 -7.23
C ARG A 788 -19.76 -19.56 -6.36
N GLN A 789 -20.63 -18.59 -6.62
CA GLN A 789 -20.64 -17.31 -5.91
C GLN A 789 -21.95 -17.09 -5.16
N TYR A 790 -21.80 -16.77 -3.88
CA TYR A 790 -22.91 -16.48 -3.02
C TYR A 790 -23.55 -15.14 -3.34
N SER A 791 -24.89 -15.12 -3.27
CA SER A 791 -25.71 -13.94 -3.07
C SER A 791 -25.79 -13.71 -1.55
N THR A 792 -25.00 -12.77 -1.00
CA THR A 792 -24.84 -12.67 0.45
C THR A 792 -25.86 -11.71 1.07
N VAL A 793 -26.58 -12.17 2.10
CA VAL A 793 -27.42 -11.33 2.93
C VAL A 793 -26.62 -10.89 4.15
N GLY A 794 -26.40 -9.58 4.26
CA GLY A 794 -25.63 -8.98 5.35
C GLY A 794 -26.47 -8.55 6.53
N LEU A 795 -25.98 -8.74 7.75
CA LEU A 795 -26.62 -8.29 8.98
C LEU A 795 -25.78 -7.19 9.63
N LEU A 796 -26.39 -6.05 10.01
CA LEU A 796 -25.72 -4.97 10.70
C LEU A 796 -26.56 -4.43 11.86
N GLY A 797 -25.93 -4.20 13.02
CA GLY A 797 -26.59 -3.61 14.17
C GLY A 797 -27.48 -4.57 14.96
N GLY A 798 -27.11 -5.86 15.03
CA GLY A 798 -27.84 -6.85 15.83
C GLY A 798 -27.91 -6.49 17.31
N TYR A 799 -26.86 -5.88 17.85
CA TYR A 799 -26.81 -5.35 19.20
C TYR A 799 -27.91 -4.28 19.42
N GLU A 800 -27.99 -3.30 18.54
CA GLU A 800 -28.96 -2.20 18.63
C GLU A 800 -30.40 -2.68 18.31
N TYR A 801 -30.56 -3.74 17.49
CA TYR A 801 -31.86 -4.37 17.26
C TYR A 801 -32.48 -4.85 18.59
N VAL A 802 -31.70 -5.60 19.36
CA VAL A 802 -32.11 -6.13 20.65
C VAL A 802 -32.37 -5.01 21.66
N LYS A 803 -31.46 -4.02 21.70
CA LYS A 803 -31.59 -2.84 22.56
C LYS A 803 -32.86 -2.02 22.25
N ASN A 804 -33.22 -1.83 20.99
CA ASN A 804 -34.41 -1.10 20.56
C ASN A 804 -35.73 -1.85 20.91
N LYS A 805 -35.62 -3.14 21.21
CA LYS A 805 -36.71 -3.92 21.79
C LYS A 805 -36.79 -3.82 23.32
N GLY A 806 -35.86 -3.12 23.97
CA GLY A 806 -35.76 -3.00 25.41
C GLY A 806 -35.13 -4.21 26.09
N LEU A 807 -34.39 -5.04 25.34
CA LEU A 807 -33.77 -6.28 25.81
C LEU A 807 -32.26 -6.14 25.87
N SER A 808 -31.57 -7.03 26.58
CA SER A 808 -30.13 -7.18 26.57
C SER A 808 -29.72 -8.38 25.71
N ILE A 809 -28.72 -8.19 24.87
CA ILE A 809 -28.16 -9.27 24.02
C ILE A 809 -27.52 -10.40 24.85
N LEU A 810 -27.16 -10.13 26.10
CA LEU A 810 -26.57 -11.10 27.04
C LEU A 810 -27.64 -11.95 27.75
N THR A 811 -28.92 -11.67 27.55
CA THR A 811 -30.03 -12.49 28.11
C THR A 811 -30.59 -13.45 27.07
N GLU A 812 -31.21 -14.51 27.53
CA GLU A 812 -31.83 -15.50 26.66
C GLU A 812 -32.95 -14.89 25.81
N GLU A 813 -33.76 -13.97 26.37
CA GLU A 813 -34.82 -13.28 25.62
C GLU A 813 -34.23 -12.42 24.50
N GLY A 814 -33.10 -11.72 24.78
CA GLY A 814 -32.44 -10.89 23.80
C GLY A 814 -31.80 -11.69 22.67
N THR A 815 -31.09 -12.78 23.02
CA THR A 815 -30.54 -13.70 22.02
C THR A 815 -31.60 -14.34 21.17
N ASN A 816 -32.68 -14.81 21.78
CA ASN A 816 -33.83 -15.43 21.10
C ASN A 816 -34.53 -14.44 20.15
N ALA A 817 -34.68 -13.18 20.54
CA ALA A 817 -35.26 -12.14 19.69
C ALA A 817 -34.47 -11.95 18.39
N LEU A 818 -33.14 -11.88 18.46
CA LEU A 818 -32.29 -11.76 17.27
C LEU A 818 -32.23 -13.08 16.48
N MET A 819 -32.14 -14.21 17.17
CA MET A 819 -32.15 -15.54 16.57
C MET A 819 -33.40 -15.79 15.71
N LYS A 820 -34.54 -15.32 16.15
CA LYS A 820 -35.78 -15.39 15.37
C LYS A 820 -35.66 -14.68 14.03
N VAL A 821 -35.06 -13.48 14.02
CA VAL A 821 -34.81 -12.74 12.77
C VAL A 821 -33.87 -13.53 11.86
N MET A 822 -32.77 -14.02 12.41
CA MET A 822 -31.76 -14.75 11.62
C MET A 822 -32.34 -16.03 11.01
N LYS A 823 -33.12 -16.81 11.77
CA LYS A 823 -33.83 -17.99 11.27
C LYS A 823 -34.87 -17.66 10.21
N THR A 824 -35.55 -16.51 10.33
CA THR A 824 -36.46 -16.04 9.28
C THR A 824 -35.70 -15.74 8.00
N VAL A 825 -34.56 -15.04 8.11
CA VAL A 825 -33.67 -14.78 6.96
C VAL A 825 -33.19 -16.09 6.35
N GLU A 826 -32.73 -17.04 7.16
CA GLU A 826 -32.28 -18.37 6.71
C GLU A 826 -33.37 -19.09 5.91
N SER A 827 -34.58 -19.18 6.47
CA SER A 827 -35.72 -19.80 5.81
C SER A 827 -36.04 -19.17 4.46
N LYS A 828 -35.95 -17.79 4.36
CA LYS A 828 -36.21 -17.07 3.12
C LYS A 828 -35.16 -17.36 2.05
N ILE A 829 -33.87 -17.34 2.42
CA ILE A 829 -32.79 -17.60 1.43
C ILE A 829 -32.86 -19.04 0.91
N LEU A 830 -33.22 -20.01 1.76
CA LEU A 830 -33.44 -21.39 1.32
C LEU A 830 -34.64 -21.51 0.36
N GLY A 831 -35.68 -20.68 0.53
CA GLY A 831 -36.78 -20.54 -0.43
C GLY A 831 -36.32 -20.03 -1.76
N TYR A 832 -35.57 -18.93 -1.79
CA TYR A 832 -35.05 -18.34 -3.02
C TYR A 832 -34.08 -19.26 -3.78
N GLN A 833 -33.28 -20.06 -3.07
CA GLN A 833 -32.40 -21.07 -3.71
C GLN A 833 -33.19 -22.15 -4.45
N LYS A 834 -34.37 -22.49 -3.97
CA LYS A 834 -35.26 -23.45 -4.64
C LYS A 834 -35.96 -22.86 -5.86
N GLU A 835 -36.31 -21.58 -5.79
CA GLU A 835 -36.96 -20.87 -6.89
C GLU A 835 -36.00 -20.59 -8.03
N GLU A 836 -34.79 -20.16 -7.71
CA GLU A 836 -33.76 -19.73 -8.68
C GLU A 836 -32.61 -20.75 -8.77
N LYS A 837 -32.78 -21.76 -9.61
CA LYS A 837 -31.77 -22.81 -9.80
C LYS A 837 -30.39 -22.27 -10.15
N GLY A 838 -29.37 -22.70 -9.42
CA GLY A 838 -27.98 -22.27 -9.59
C GLY A 838 -27.60 -20.99 -8.86
N CYS A 839 -28.51 -20.40 -8.07
CA CYS A 839 -28.20 -19.32 -7.15
C CYS A 839 -27.97 -19.87 -5.75
N ILE A 840 -26.83 -19.54 -5.16
CA ILE A 840 -26.50 -19.88 -3.76
C ILE A 840 -26.57 -18.63 -2.89
N TYR A 841 -27.07 -18.78 -1.68
CA TYR A 841 -27.20 -17.69 -0.72
C TYR A 841 -26.48 -18.05 0.58
N ASN A 842 -26.00 -17.02 1.29
CA ASN A 842 -25.50 -17.15 2.66
C ASN A 842 -25.83 -15.91 3.49
N ILE A 843 -25.66 -16.04 4.82
CA ILE A 843 -25.89 -14.97 5.79
C ILE A 843 -24.55 -14.57 6.38
N GLU A 844 -24.22 -13.29 6.37
CA GLU A 844 -22.97 -12.75 6.86
C GLU A 844 -23.20 -11.66 7.91
N SER A 845 -22.49 -11.74 9.06
CA SER A 845 -22.37 -10.60 9.96
C SER A 845 -21.32 -9.65 9.41
N ILE A 846 -21.75 -8.59 8.77
CA ILE A 846 -20.85 -7.70 8.03
C ILE A 846 -20.06 -6.78 8.96
N PRO A 847 -18.82 -6.36 8.55
CA PRO A 847 -18.01 -5.45 9.36
C PRO A 847 -18.58 -4.05 9.45
N GLY A 848 -19.39 -3.65 8.48
CA GLY A 848 -20.11 -2.39 8.46
C GLY A 848 -19.26 -1.16 8.66
N GLU A 849 -18.01 -1.13 8.19
CA GLU A 849 -17.03 -0.07 8.44
C GLU A 849 -17.62 1.35 8.34
N SER A 850 -17.76 1.85 7.12
CA SER A 850 -18.39 3.14 6.86
C SER A 850 -19.92 3.05 6.91
N GLN A 851 -20.49 1.88 6.63
CA GLN A 851 -21.94 1.67 6.63
C GLN A 851 -22.56 1.79 8.03
N ALA A 852 -21.86 1.31 9.05
CA ALA A 852 -22.29 1.44 10.45
C ALA A 852 -22.52 2.90 10.88
N VAL A 853 -21.68 3.80 10.41
CA VAL A 853 -21.81 5.23 10.65
C VAL A 853 -22.92 5.84 9.78
N LYS A 854 -22.93 5.51 8.48
CA LYS A 854 -23.89 6.08 7.51
C LYS A 854 -25.35 5.73 7.85
N LEU A 855 -25.61 4.46 8.17
CA LEU A 855 -26.97 4.03 8.53
C LEU A 855 -27.42 4.68 9.82
N CYS A 856 -26.54 4.79 10.82
CA CYS A 856 -26.84 5.51 12.05
C CYS A 856 -27.17 6.99 11.79
N ASP A 857 -26.41 7.66 10.91
CA ASP A 857 -26.66 9.08 10.58
C ASP A 857 -27.94 9.27 9.76
N ILE A 858 -28.27 8.36 8.85
CA ILE A 858 -29.57 8.35 8.14
C ILE A 858 -30.72 8.17 9.14
N ASP A 859 -30.58 7.24 10.07
CA ASP A 859 -31.58 6.93 11.06
C ASP A 859 -31.84 8.08 12.03
N LYS A 860 -30.80 8.85 12.38
CA LYS A 860 -30.96 10.11 13.16
C LYS A 860 -31.79 11.14 12.41
N ILE A 861 -31.53 11.32 11.11
CA ILE A 861 -32.27 12.29 10.28
C ILE A 861 -33.72 11.86 10.17
N LEU A 862 -34.00 10.57 10.07
CA LEU A 862 -35.35 10.02 9.94
C LEU A 862 -36.06 9.76 11.27
N GLY A 863 -35.39 10.02 12.41
CA GLY A 863 -36.00 9.87 13.74
C GLY A 863 -36.01 8.43 14.30
N TYR A 864 -35.23 7.50 13.68
CA TYR A 864 -35.12 6.12 14.15
C TYR A 864 -33.96 5.87 15.11
N CYS A 865 -33.13 6.85 15.36
CA CYS A 865 -31.95 6.75 16.22
C CYS A 865 -31.79 7.99 17.09
N ASP A 866 -31.37 7.82 18.34
CA ASP A 866 -31.12 8.94 19.24
C ASP A 866 -29.83 9.71 18.84
N SER A 867 -29.66 10.92 19.34
CA SER A 867 -28.52 11.80 19.04
C SER A 867 -27.21 11.34 19.69
N LYS A 868 -27.26 10.47 20.73
CA LYS A 868 -26.09 9.98 21.47
C LYS A 868 -25.38 8.85 20.76
N THR A 869 -26.11 7.95 20.08
CA THR A 869 -25.56 6.88 19.27
C THR A 869 -24.81 7.46 18.07
N LYS A 870 -23.57 7.07 17.82
CA LYS A 870 -22.74 7.61 16.73
C LYS A 870 -22.51 6.64 15.58
N LEU A 871 -22.63 5.35 15.83
CA LEU A 871 -22.52 4.27 14.84
C LEU A 871 -23.26 3.03 15.36
N TYR A 872 -23.58 2.12 14.46
CA TYR A 872 -24.13 0.82 14.81
C TYR A 872 -23.01 -0.21 15.03
N SER A 873 -23.24 -1.17 15.92
CA SER A 873 -22.27 -2.22 16.21
C SER A 873 -22.15 -3.20 15.04
N ASN A 874 -20.94 -3.63 14.77
CA ASN A 874 -20.62 -4.73 13.87
C ASN A 874 -20.33 -6.04 14.63
N GLN A 875 -20.52 -6.04 15.92
CA GLN A 875 -20.40 -7.18 16.81
C GLN A 875 -21.74 -7.44 17.50
N TYR A 876 -22.06 -8.67 17.82
CA TYR A 876 -23.28 -9.01 18.56
C TYR A 876 -23.25 -8.44 19.98
N VAL A 877 -22.07 -8.40 20.61
CA VAL A 877 -21.86 -7.60 21.83
C VAL A 877 -20.99 -6.42 21.47
N SER A 878 -21.46 -5.20 21.74
CA SER A 878 -20.73 -3.97 21.42
C SER A 878 -19.30 -3.99 21.98
N LEU A 879 -18.31 -3.53 21.19
CA LEU A 879 -16.93 -3.39 21.67
C LEU A 879 -16.76 -2.31 22.74
N MET A 880 -17.77 -1.47 22.94
CA MET A 880 -17.81 -0.39 23.92
C MET A 880 -18.49 -0.80 25.24
N ASP A 881 -19.10 -1.97 25.30
CA ASP A 881 -19.77 -2.46 26.49
C ASP A 881 -18.81 -3.31 27.33
N GLU A 882 -18.79 -3.08 28.62
CA GLU A 882 -18.14 -3.96 29.57
C GLU A 882 -18.82 -5.32 29.57
N CYS A 883 -18.07 -6.34 29.28
CA CYS A 883 -18.55 -7.70 29.18
C CYS A 883 -17.37 -8.66 29.41
N SER A 884 -17.61 -9.74 30.17
CA SER A 884 -16.62 -10.79 30.32
C SER A 884 -16.28 -11.42 28.98
N ILE A 885 -15.08 -11.96 28.83
CA ILE A 885 -14.68 -12.67 27.62
C ILE A 885 -15.58 -13.88 27.40
N TYR A 886 -16.00 -14.56 28.49
CA TYR A 886 -16.90 -15.70 28.47
C TYR A 886 -18.28 -15.33 27.89
N ASP A 887 -18.93 -14.27 28.42
CA ASP A 887 -20.27 -13.86 27.94
C ASP A 887 -20.23 -13.37 26.49
N ARG A 888 -19.15 -12.69 26.10
CA ARG A 888 -18.94 -12.26 24.70
C ARG A 888 -18.84 -13.46 23.78
N MET A 889 -18.02 -14.45 24.13
CA MET A 889 -17.84 -15.68 23.35
C MET A 889 -19.11 -16.52 23.31
N LYS A 890 -19.80 -16.70 24.45
CA LYS A 890 -21.06 -17.41 24.54
C LYS A 890 -22.14 -16.80 23.62
N THR A 891 -22.27 -15.48 23.65
CA THR A 891 -23.21 -14.76 22.78
C THR A 891 -22.86 -14.92 21.31
N GLN A 892 -21.59 -14.81 20.95
CA GLN A 892 -21.13 -14.99 19.57
C GLN A 892 -21.42 -16.41 19.07
N GLY A 893 -21.06 -17.43 19.84
CA GLY A 893 -21.22 -18.84 19.42
C GLY A 893 -22.68 -19.23 19.17
N ILE A 894 -23.64 -18.62 19.91
CA ILE A 894 -25.06 -18.81 19.62
C ILE A 894 -25.39 -18.41 18.17
N PHE A 895 -24.86 -17.29 17.70
CA PHE A 895 -25.17 -16.75 16.38
C PHE A 895 -24.28 -17.32 15.26
N ASP A 896 -23.08 -17.81 15.55
CA ASP A 896 -22.19 -18.43 14.57
C ASP A 896 -22.85 -19.66 13.92
N SER A 897 -23.69 -20.38 14.65
CA SER A 897 -24.43 -21.55 14.16
C SER A 897 -25.39 -21.26 13.00
N VAL A 898 -25.84 -20.01 12.80
CA VAL A 898 -26.78 -19.59 11.74
C VAL A 898 -26.14 -18.58 10.76
N THR A 899 -24.86 -18.22 10.97
CA THR A 899 -24.15 -17.27 10.13
C THR A 899 -23.33 -18.03 9.06
N SER A 900 -24.02 -18.61 8.09
CA SER A 900 -23.41 -19.48 7.06
C SER A 900 -22.36 -18.77 6.18
N GLY A 901 -22.40 -17.46 6.04
CA GLY A 901 -21.41 -16.65 5.34
C GLY A 901 -20.29 -16.11 6.24
N GLY A 902 -20.35 -16.44 7.55
CA GLY A 902 -19.32 -16.10 8.54
C GLY A 902 -19.57 -14.80 9.30
N ALA A 903 -18.91 -14.74 10.45
CA ALA A 903 -18.80 -13.58 11.32
C ALA A 903 -17.40 -13.60 11.92
N ILE A 904 -16.86 -12.45 12.34
CA ILE A 904 -15.62 -12.42 13.12
C ILE A 904 -15.88 -11.71 14.45
N MET A 905 -15.58 -12.38 15.55
CA MET A 905 -15.64 -11.78 16.88
C MET A 905 -14.30 -11.12 17.23
N HIS A 906 -14.36 -9.97 17.88
CA HIS A 906 -13.18 -9.24 18.36
C HIS A 906 -13.16 -9.18 19.89
N CYS A 907 -12.03 -9.59 20.48
CA CYS A 907 -11.71 -9.39 21.88
C CYS A 907 -10.59 -8.34 21.99
N THR A 908 -10.91 -7.12 22.42
CA THR A 908 -9.89 -6.07 22.60
C THR A 908 -9.12 -6.33 23.88
N TYR A 909 -7.77 -6.37 23.77
CA TYR A 909 -6.85 -6.51 24.89
C TYR A 909 -5.91 -5.31 24.94
N LYS A 910 -5.97 -4.53 26.02
CA LYS A 910 -5.29 -3.23 26.13
C LYS A 910 -4.01 -3.23 26.95
N ASP A 911 -3.73 -4.34 27.65
CA ASP A 911 -2.57 -4.41 28.51
C ASP A 911 -1.27 -4.32 27.70
N SER A 912 -0.23 -3.75 28.31
CA SER A 912 1.09 -3.59 27.69
C SER A 912 1.94 -4.88 27.77
N VAL A 913 1.52 -5.85 28.58
CA VAL A 913 2.09 -7.18 28.67
C VAL A 913 1.23 -8.15 27.86
N PRO A 914 1.79 -8.90 26.91
CA PRO A 914 1.02 -9.87 26.14
C PRO A 914 0.44 -10.96 27.06
N MET A 915 -0.62 -11.63 26.61
CA MET A 915 -1.10 -12.84 27.26
C MET A 915 0.02 -13.87 27.31
N THR A 916 0.09 -14.66 28.39
CA THR A 916 0.96 -15.82 28.39
C THR A 916 0.45 -16.86 27.38
N LYS A 917 1.32 -17.81 27.02
CA LYS A 917 0.94 -18.93 26.15
C LYS A 917 -0.26 -19.69 26.69
N GLU A 918 -0.28 -19.96 28.01
CA GLU A 918 -1.33 -20.67 28.71
C GLU A 918 -2.65 -19.90 28.69
N GLN A 919 -2.62 -18.60 28.94
CA GLN A 919 -3.80 -17.73 28.87
C GLN A 919 -4.36 -17.69 27.44
N TYR A 920 -3.46 -17.54 26.44
CA TYR A 920 -3.87 -17.55 25.04
C TYR A 920 -4.50 -18.88 24.63
N LYS A 921 -3.89 -20.01 25.04
CA LYS A 921 -4.40 -21.35 24.82
C LYS A 921 -5.78 -21.54 25.47
N ALA A 922 -5.96 -21.04 26.70
CA ALA A 922 -7.25 -21.11 27.42
C ALA A 922 -8.34 -20.33 26.66
N VAL A 923 -8.02 -19.12 26.13
CA VAL A 923 -8.94 -18.34 25.32
C VAL A 923 -9.36 -19.08 24.05
N VAL A 924 -8.42 -19.71 23.35
CA VAL A 924 -8.69 -20.49 22.12
C VAL A 924 -9.59 -21.69 22.42
N LYS A 925 -9.33 -22.43 23.50
CA LYS A 925 -10.15 -23.56 23.93
C LYS A 925 -11.55 -23.12 24.36
N MET A 926 -11.65 -22.03 25.14
CA MET A 926 -12.95 -21.46 25.51
C MET A 926 -13.79 -21.08 24.29
N ALA A 927 -13.18 -20.47 23.28
CA ALA A 927 -13.87 -20.12 22.04
C ALA A 927 -14.45 -21.35 21.37
N LYS A 928 -13.70 -22.47 21.28
CA LYS A 928 -14.17 -23.75 20.76
C LYS A 928 -15.35 -24.30 21.58
N ASP A 929 -15.20 -24.34 22.91
CA ASP A 929 -16.22 -24.90 23.81
C ASP A 929 -17.53 -24.10 23.76
N LEU A 930 -17.44 -22.79 23.43
CA LEU A 930 -18.56 -21.89 23.25
C LEU A 930 -18.99 -21.75 21.78
N HIS A 931 -18.50 -22.63 20.88
CA HIS A 931 -18.86 -22.66 19.45
C HIS A 931 -18.56 -21.40 18.66
N ASN A 932 -17.51 -20.67 19.01
CA ASN A 932 -17.07 -19.54 18.20
C ASN A 932 -16.25 -20.05 17.01
N GLU A 933 -16.72 -19.76 15.80
CA GLU A 933 -16.03 -20.22 14.57
C GLU A 933 -14.85 -19.33 14.20
N TYR A 934 -14.99 -17.99 14.28
CA TYR A 934 -13.95 -17.08 13.83
C TYR A 934 -13.77 -15.92 14.79
N PHE A 935 -12.56 -15.72 15.30
CA PHE A 935 -12.27 -14.66 16.24
C PHE A 935 -10.84 -14.14 16.16
N ALA A 936 -10.61 -12.96 16.73
CA ALA A 936 -9.32 -12.36 16.88
C ALA A 936 -9.17 -11.65 18.22
N ILE A 937 -8.02 -11.82 18.87
CA ILE A 937 -7.62 -11.02 20.04
C ILE A 937 -6.93 -9.75 19.50
N ASN A 938 -7.51 -8.61 19.79
CA ASN A 938 -7.06 -7.32 19.24
C ASN A 938 -6.08 -6.63 20.20
N TYR A 939 -4.80 -6.80 19.97
CA TYR A 939 -3.78 -5.97 20.60
C TYR A 939 -3.70 -4.61 19.93
N THR A 940 -3.30 -3.59 20.68
CA THR A 940 -2.90 -2.30 20.14
C THR A 940 -1.40 -2.30 19.94
N TYR A 941 -0.93 -2.15 18.70
CA TYR A 941 0.50 -1.96 18.43
C TYR A 941 0.77 -0.46 18.37
N VAL A 942 1.83 -0.02 19.00
CA VAL A 942 2.22 1.40 19.06
C VAL A 942 3.63 1.61 18.57
N LYS A 943 3.84 2.75 17.89
CA LYS A 943 5.16 3.20 17.44
C LYS A 943 5.41 4.62 17.93
N CYS A 944 6.54 4.85 18.58
CA CYS A 944 6.93 6.18 19.06
C CYS A 944 7.62 7.02 17.97
N ALA A 945 7.86 8.29 18.27
CA ALA A 945 8.55 9.23 17.36
C ALA A 945 9.99 8.78 17.00
N ASN A 946 10.65 8.01 17.86
CA ASN A 946 11.99 7.48 17.65
C ASN A 946 11.99 6.08 17.00
N GLY A 947 10.81 5.56 16.60
CA GLY A 947 10.68 4.28 15.90
C GLY A 947 10.54 3.04 16.78
N HIS A 948 10.68 3.12 18.13
CA HIS A 948 10.46 1.98 19.03
C HIS A 948 9.01 1.52 18.95
N ARG A 949 8.82 0.21 19.05
CA ARG A 949 7.51 -0.45 18.93
C ARG A 949 7.22 -1.25 20.19
N SER A 950 5.97 -1.31 20.58
CA SER A 950 5.48 -2.13 21.69
C SER A 950 3.98 -2.37 21.51
N ILE A 951 3.39 -3.15 22.42
CA ILE A 951 1.94 -3.34 22.50
C ILE A 951 1.37 -2.56 23.69
N GLY A 952 0.05 -2.46 23.74
CA GLY A 952 -0.72 -1.80 24.79
C GLY A 952 -1.12 -0.36 24.45
N GLU A 953 -2.13 0.13 25.15
CA GLU A 953 -2.63 1.51 24.98
C GLU A 953 -1.79 2.44 25.87
N LYS A 954 -0.97 3.26 25.25
CA LYS A 954 -0.06 4.21 25.95
C LYS A 954 0.19 5.47 25.11
N ASP A 955 0.61 6.56 25.75
CA ASP A 955 0.91 7.83 25.10
C ASP A 955 2.42 8.09 24.97
N THR A 956 3.24 7.42 25.75
CA THR A 956 4.70 7.53 25.74
C THR A 956 5.37 6.17 25.62
N CYS A 957 6.56 6.17 25.08
CA CYS A 957 7.36 4.98 24.84
C CYS A 957 8.09 4.52 26.12
N ASP A 958 7.96 3.28 26.50
CA ASP A 958 8.63 2.72 27.69
C ASP A 958 10.16 2.67 27.54
N VAL A 959 10.68 2.66 26.30
CA VAL A 959 12.11 2.57 26.02
C VAL A 959 12.81 3.94 26.07
N CYS A 960 12.17 4.99 25.55
CA CYS A 960 12.83 6.28 25.36
C CYS A 960 12.00 7.50 25.82
N GLY A 961 10.82 7.32 26.41
CA GLY A 961 9.95 8.41 26.86
C GLY A 961 9.31 9.26 25.75
N ALA A 962 9.67 9.02 24.49
CA ALA A 962 9.14 9.79 23.38
C ALA A 962 7.63 9.54 23.17
N PRO A 963 6.86 10.52 22.64
CA PRO A 963 5.43 10.34 22.41
C PRO A 963 5.15 9.26 21.36
N ILE A 964 4.06 8.51 21.56
CA ILE A 964 3.53 7.58 20.58
C ILE A 964 2.93 8.38 19.40
N THR A 965 3.37 8.07 18.20
CA THR A 965 2.96 8.77 16.97
C THR A 965 1.98 7.98 16.12
N THR A 966 1.99 6.64 16.25
CA THR A 966 1.17 5.77 15.40
C THR A 966 0.66 4.59 16.22
N ARG A 967 -0.61 4.26 16.02
CA ARG A 967 -1.27 3.10 16.61
C ARG A 967 -1.83 2.21 15.50
N PHE A 968 -1.73 0.90 15.67
CA PHE A 968 -2.33 -0.09 14.77
C PHE A 968 -3.22 -1.03 15.59
N GLN A 969 -4.40 -1.30 15.07
CA GLN A 969 -5.34 -2.28 15.65
C GLN A 969 -6.27 -2.79 14.54
N ARG A 970 -6.96 -3.92 14.77
CA ARG A 970 -8.00 -4.37 13.84
C ARG A 970 -9.19 -3.42 13.90
N VAL A 971 -9.54 -2.85 12.74
CA VAL A 971 -10.77 -2.05 12.62
C VAL A 971 -11.98 -2.97 12.54
N VAL A 972 -11.91 -4.00 11.72
CA VAL A 972 -12.99 -4.99 11.52
C VAL A 972 -12.44 -6.42 11.40
N GLY A 973 -11.54 -6.78 10.59
CA GLY A 973 -10.98 -8.13 10.44
C GLY A 973 -9.50 -8.12 10.11
N PHE A 974 -8.91 -6.93 9.95
CA PHE A 974 -7.52 -6.75 9.59
C PHE A 974 -6.90 -5.56 10.35
N ILE A 975 -5.59 -5.64 10.57
CA ILE A 975 -4.82 -4.62 11.29
C ILE A 975 -4.63 -3.42 10.36
N THR A 976 -4.87 -2.22 10.87
CA THR A 976 -4.61 -0.99 10.14
C THR A 976 -4.31 0.18 11.09
N CYS A 977 -3.69 1.24 10.57
CA CYS A 977 -3.36 2.43 11.32
C CYS A 977 -4.64 3.12 11.85
N VAL A 978 -4.75 3.27 13.16
CA VAL A 978 -5.93 3.86 13.83
C VAL A 978 -6.14 5.30 13.39
N GLU A 979 -5.08 6.05 13.13
CA GLU A 979 -5.13 7.43 12.66
C GLU A 979 -5.79 7.55 11.27
N ALA A 980 -5.82 6.47 10.49
CA ALA A 980 -6.48 6.40 9.17
C ALA A 980 -7.95 5.98 9.24
N TRP A 981 -8.46 5.54 10.39
CA TRP A 981 -9.85 5.11 10.52
C TRP A 981 -10.84 6.24 10.28
N ASN A 982 -12.08 5.86 9.97
CA ASN A 982 -13.21 6.77 10.01
C ASN A 982 -13.18 7.57 11.32
N PRO A 983 -13.32 8.92 11.29
CA PRO A 983 -13.25 9.75 12.50
C PRO A 983 -14.18 9.29 13.62
N THR A 984 -15.42 8.86 13.30
CA THR A 984 -16.34 8.36 14.30
C THR A 984 -15.83 7.06 14.95
N ARG A 985 -15.25 6.14 14.16
CA ARG A 985 -14.67 4.93 14.73
C ARG A 985 -13.40 5.23 15.53
N ARG A 986 -12.53 6.10 15.03
CA ARG A 986 -11.29 6.50 15.71
C ARG A 986 -11.55 7.28 17.00
N ASP A 987 -12.39 8.33 16.95
CA ASP A 987 -12.52 9.30 18.01
C ASP A 987 -13.61 8.91 19.04
N TYR A 988 -14.57 8.06 18.65
CA TYR A 988 -15.66 7.61 19.50
C TYR A 988 -15.57 6.13 19.87
N GLU A 989 -15.52 5.18 18.92
CA GLU A 989 -15.51 3.74 19.22
C GLU A 989 -14.16 3.30 19.80
N TYR A 990 -13.04 3.54 19.11
CA TYR A 990 -11.72 3.09 19.53
C TYR A 990 -11.39 3.52 20.96
N LYS A 991 -11.63 4.77 21.29
CA LYS A 991 -11.38 5.31 22.65
C LYS A 991 -12.24 4.68 23.74
N ARG A 992 -13.40 4.11 23.38
CA ARG A 992 -14.38 3.50 24.29
C ARG A 992 -14.39 1.98 24.26
N ARG A 993 -13.62 1.36 23.37
CA ARG A 993 -13.48 -0.10 23.36
C ARG A 993 -13.05 -0.55 24.75
N THR A 994 -13.74 -1.55 25.29
CA THR A 994 -13.41 -2.15 26.61
C THR A 994 -12.33 -3.23 26.45
N SER A 995 -11.49 -3.43 27.47
CA SER A 995 -10.49 -4.49 27.50
C SER A 995 -11.08 -5.75 28.11
N VAL A 996 -10.86 -6.90 27.49
CA VAL A 996 -11.07 -8.19 28.14
C VAL A 996 -9.93 -8.51 29.09
N LYS A 997 -10.18 -9.31 30.11
CA LYS A 997 -9.19 -9.75 31.08
C LYS A 997 -8.76 -11.18 30.77
N ALA A 998 -7.47 -11.40 30.56
CA ALA A 998 -6.95 -12.72 30.20
C ALA A 998 -7.22 -13.79 31.26
N ASP A 999 -7.19 -13.42 32.56
CA ASP A 999 -7.40 -14.35 33.67
C ASP A 999 -8.84 -14.89 33.77
N GLU A 1000 -9.80 -14.26 33.10
CA GLU A 1000 -11.17 -14.75 33.06
C GLU A 1000 -11.30 -16.05 32.24
N ALA A 1001 -10.39 -16.28 31.29
CA ALA A 1001 -10.38 -17.50 30.49
C ALA A 1001 -9.74 -18.70 31.21
N CYS A 1002 -8.98 -18.45 32.28
CA CYS A 1002 -8.31 -19.48 33.06
C CYS A 1002 -9.15 -19.96 34.27
N LYS A 1003 -10.27 -19.30 34.55
CA LYS A 1003 -11.24 -19.66 35.61
C LYS A 1003 -12.33 -20.55 35.07
#